data_a926153648c6f416a5ef74a3203a85ab
#
_entry.id   a926153648c6f416a5ef74a3203a85ab
#
_cell.length_a   1.000
_cell.length_b   1.000
_cell.length_c   1.000
_cell.angle_alpha   90.00
_cell.angle_beta   90.00
_cell.angle_gamma   90.00
#
_symmetry.space_group_name_H-M   'P 1'
#
loop_
_entity.id
_entity.type
_entity.pdbx_description
1 polymer ?
#
loop_
_entity_poly.entity_id
_entity_poly.type
_entity_poly.pdbx_seq_one_letter_code
_entity_poly.pdbx_strand_id
1 'polypeptide(L)'
;MINQKDIRFDLGLSKLLPEWRALLSPKYFPADLIAGITVAFVAIPLSLAIALASGVAPGIGLITAIIAGIVCALFGGTPLAVSGPAAAMCVLIASVVEKYGVASLPMIGLLAGLMQLLSGIFGLGKFSRFVPLPVIAGFTSGIGVIILFGQLPRAFGLEPPAESHITDIVRHIRDYNDEIKITCLLLVALTIAIIRGLPKILPSVPPILPAVLVTTLLVYFLKLTDVPLIGEIPRSLPSPHIPSMPNMGIAELFLSAFTIYMLASLETLLSSIAVDKLTGSKKHDPNQELIGQGLGNIAVPLFGGIPVTGVIARSATNVKAGAKTRRASIIHSLIIILTVYLIAPYIAYIPIVALAAVLFSVAFGMINFKEFYTLWVTSRSESFIYTATFLTIVFVDLIAGVQAGMAAAALLLLFNAAKARLLISSTVYDDTIRLSVSGPLTFLSVGKIADFEEQLSKAQSDKTVVLDLTDVTSLDSSGASAIVDLYQICKERHLQFYIKGLSRRFESMFDVLDSEFLLEDHYLVSEHDLKDKEFTGKVRSSHGRLVHGVNLFHNQIKHNDKRLFEEIVHKQDPHTLFITCSDSRLNPAAMTSTEPGELFIIRNVGNFIPPYGKAVHHSEAAALDFALKYLDITDIVICGHANCGAIKACKEFDSQTFPAYLAEWIGLMRKELVFDSSITLHELAKLNAKKQIENLKEYPVVQERMVNYGLNIYAWFFDFDRNCIYEWDPKSDIFKSLLSKNDLAPTL
;
A
#
# COMPACT_ATOMS: atom_id res chain seq x y z
N MET A 1 12.08 -15.99 6.87
CA MET A 1 13.53 -16.03 6.55
C MET A 1 13.81 -15.05 5.44
N ILE A 2 14.59 -14.01 5.68
CA ILE A 2 15.08 -13.08 4.67
C ILE A 2 16.08 -13.86 3.82
N ASN A 3 15.79 -14.02 2.55
CA ASN A 3 16.64 -14.77 1.63
C ASN A 3 17.97 -14.04 1.49
N GLN A 4 19.08 -14.65 1.84
CA GLN A 4 20.44 -14.09 1.78
C GLN A 4 20.87 -13.55 0.39
N LYS A 5 20.08 -13.81 -0.66
CA LYS A 5 20.36 -13.32 -2.03
C LYS A 5 19.92 -11.87 -2.29
N ASP A 6 19.18 -11.23 -1.37
CA ASP A 6 18.67 -9.86 -1.56
C ASP A 6 19.52 -8.75 -0.93
N ILE A 7 20.60 -9.08 -0.25
CA ILE A 7 21.58 -8.11 0.23
C ILE A 7 22.70 -8.00 -0.81
N ARG A 8 22.38 -7.46 -1.96
CA ARG A 8 23.41 -6.94 -2.88
C ARG A 8 23.63 -5.48 -2.48
N PHE A 9 24.88 -5.14 -2.13
CA PHE A 9 25.37 -3.78 -2.01
C PHE A 9 25.30 -3.10 -3.39
N ASP A 10 24.14 -2.63 -3.80
CA ASP A 10 23.96 -1.85 -5.00
C ASP A 10 23.70 -0.40 -4.59
N LEU A 11 24.68 0.47 -4.86
CA LEU A 11 24.55 1.93 -4.70
C LEU A 11 23.56 2.54 -5.71
N GLY A 12 22.84 1.70 -6.48
CA GLY A 12 21.81 2.12 -7.43
C GLY A 12 22.36 2.79 -8.70
N LEU A 13 23.67 2.87 -8.87
CA LEU A 13 24.30 3.56 -10.00
C LEU A 13 23.87 3.00 -11.36
N SER A 14 23.64 1.70 -11.44
CA SER A 14 23.16 1.04 -12.67
C SER A 14 21.77 1.54 -13.09
N LYS A 15 20.92 1.89 -12.12
CA LYS A 15 19.57 2.44 -12.36
C LYS A 15 19.59 3.94 -12.66
N LEU A 16 20.55 4.69 -12.10
CA LEU A 16 20.70 6.12 -12.30
C LEU A 16 21.31 6.48 -13.66
N LEU A 17 22.21 5.66 -14.20
CA LEU A 17 22.89 5.91 -15.48
C LEU A 17 21.94 6.23 -16.65
N PRO A 18 20.84 5.51 -16.88
CA PRO A 18 19.88 5.85 -17.93
C PRO A 18 19.21 7.22 -17.70
N GLU A 19 18.92 7.55 -16.44
CA GLU A 19 18.28 8.82 -16.09
C GLU A 19 19.24 10.00 -16.20
N TRP A 20 20.52 9.81 -15.88
CA TRP A 20 21.57 10.81 -16.13
C TRP A 20 21.78 11.07 -17.64
N ARG A 21 21.67 10.04 -18.47
CA ARG A 21 21.68 10.23 -19.94
C ARG A 21 20.51 11.10 -20.42
N ALA A 22 19.35 10.97 -19.77
CA ALA A 22 18.19 11.81 -20.09
C ALA A 22 18.43 13.30 -19.75
N LEU A 23 19.30 13.62 -18.79
CA LEU A 23 19.71 15.00 -18.50
C LEU A 23 20.35 15.71 -19.69
N LEU A 24 21.05 14.98 -20.53
CA LEU A 24 21.75 15.52 -21.72
C LEU A 24 20.82 15.64 -22.93
N SER A 25 19.63 15.06 -22.89
CA SER A 25 18.69 15.10 -24.03
C SER A 25 18.14 16.50 -24.27
N PRO A 26 18.30 17.09 -25.46
CA PRO A 26 17.73 18.41 -25.78
C PRO A 26 16.19 18.38 -25.85
N LYS A 27 15.60 17.22 -26.10
CA LYS A 27 14.15 17.05 -26.32
C LYS A 27 13.30 17.60 -25.17
N TYR A 28 13.74 17.44 -23.93
CA TYR A 28 12.97 17.82 -22.74
C TYR A 28 13.44 19.15 -22.12
N PHE A 29 14.45 19.81 -22.73
CA PHE A 29 15.03 21.02 -22.15
C PHE A 29 14.03 22.17 -21.94
N PRO A 30 13.16 22.51 -22.89
CA PRO A 30 12.22 23.62 -22.71
C PRO A 30 11.23 23.36 -21.57
N ALA A 31 10.71 22.12 -21.45
CA ALA A 31 9.79 21.75 -20.40
C ALA A 31 10.46 21.79 -19.01
N ASP A 32 11.68 21.24 -18.91
CA ASP A 32 12.44 21.26 -17.66
C ASP A 32 12.87 22.67 -17.25
N LEU A 33 13.16 23.55 -18.22
CA LEU A 33 13.50 24.94 -17.97
C LEU A 33 12.30 25.70 -17.37
N ILE A 34 11.14 25.60 -18.01
CA ILE A 34 9.90 26.22 -17.50
C ILE A 34 9.56 25.72 -16.12
N ALA A 35 9.62 24.39 -15.91
CA ALA A 35 9.37 23.79 -14.62
C ALA A 35 10.37 24.25 -13.55
N GLY A 36 11.67 24.27 -13.86
CA GLY A 36 12.72 24.73 -12.95
C GLY A 36 12.54 26.19 -12.53
N ILE A 37 12.20 27.10 -13.48
CA ILE A 37 11.87 28.49 -13.20
C ILE A 37 10.65 28.58 -12.28
N THR A 38 9.59 27.87 -12.61
CA THR A 38 8.33 27.86 -11.85
C THR A 38 8.55 27.39 -10.41
N VAL A 39 9.33 26.34 -10.23
CA VAL A 39 9.68 25.82 -8.89
C VAL A 39 10.55 26.81 -8.12
N ALA A 40 11.53 27.45 -8.76
CA ALA A 40 12.38 28.46 -8.12
C ALA A 40 11.56 29.63 -7.56
N PHE A 41 10.54 30.07 -8.28
CA PHE A 41 9.64 31.16 -7.85
C PHE A 41 8.84 30.80 -6.58
N VAL A 42 8.52 29.54 -6.38
CA VAL A 42 7.91 29.04 -5.14
C VAL A 42 8.96 28.84 -4.06
N ALA A 43 10.11 28.30 -4.43
CA ALA A 43 11.13 27.87 -3.48
C ALA A 43 11.88 29.02 -2.80
N ILE A 44 12.11 30.14 -3.50
CA ILE A 44 12.86 31.28 -2.93
C ILE A 44 12.17 31.84 -1.69
N PRO A 45 10.91 32.35 -1.76
CA PRO A 45 10.25 32.87 -0.56
C PRO A 45 10.00 31.82 0.49
N LEU A 46 9.67 30.60 0.08
CA LEU A 46 9.40 29.50 1.00
C LEU A 46 10.67 29.05 1.77
N SER A 47 11.83 29.01 1.13
CA SER A 47 13.10 28.69 1.81
C SER A 47 13.50 29.74 2.82
N LEU A 48 13.31 31.02 2.49
CA LEU A 48 13.54 32.14 3.41
C LEU A 48 12.62 32.03 4.65
N ALA A 49 11.32 31.78 4.39
CA ALA A 49 10.31 31.66 5.42
C ALA A 49 10.58 30.48 6.36
N ILE A 50 10.96 29.31 5.82
CA ILE A 50 11.27 28.12 6.61
C ILE A 50 12.53 28.32 7.45
N ALA A 51 13.60 28.91 6.90
CA ALA A 51 14.80 29.21 7.67
C ALA A 51 14.49 30.15 8.85
N LEU A 52 13.72 31.22 8.59
CA LEU A 52 13.27 32.14 9.64
C LEU A 52 12.42 31.43 10.71
N ALA A 53 11.51 30.55 10.29
CA ALA A 53 10.70 29.76 11.22
C ALA A 53 11.51 28.75 12.02
N SER A 54 12.62 28.27 11.46
CA SER A 54 13.59 27.37 12.11
C SER A 54 14.54 28.09 13.09
N GLY A 55 14.41 29.41 13.25
CA GLY A 55 15.30 30.19 14.11
C GLY A 55 16.71 30.40 13.55
N VAL A 56 16.90 30.27 12.25
CA VAL A 56 18.18 30.51 11.57
C VAL A 56 18.09 31.66 10.58
N ALA A 57 19.25 32.21 10.19
CA ALA A 57 19.30 33.30 9.22
C ALA A 57 18.62 32.89 7.89
N PRO A 58 17.78 33.76 7.29
CA PRO A 58 16.99 33.43 6.10
C PRO A 58 17.84 32.93 4.92
N GLY A 59 19.05 33.49 4.73
CA GLY A 59 19.97 33.07 3.67
C GLY A 59 20.39 31.59 3.73
N ILE A 60 20.42 31.01 4.94
CA ILE A 60 20.72 29.59 5.14
C ILE A 60 19.70 28.70 4.42
N GLY A 61 18.41 29.14 4.36
CA GLY A 61 17.38 28.42 3.64
C GLY A 61 17.62 28.36 2.14
N LEU A 62 18.16 29.43 1.54
CA LEU A 62 18.51 29.45 0.10
C LEU A 62 19.71 28.53 -0.17
N ILE A 63 20.77 28.60 0.66
CA ILE A 63 21.95 27.72 0.56
C ILE A 63 21.49 26.25 0.65
N THR A 64 20.64 25.95 1.61
CA THR A 64 20.05 24.62 1.80
C THR A 64 19.31 24.14 0.54
N ALA A 65 18.45 24.99 -0.05
CA ALA A 65 17.68 24.66 -1.26
C ALA A 65 18.60 24.43 -2.49
N ILE A 66 19.68 25.20 -2.61
CA ILE A 66 20.66 25.05 -3.68
C ILE A 66 21.33 23.69 -3.64
N ILE A 67 21.94 23.37 -2.50
CA ILE A 67 22.74 22.14 -2.36
C ILE A 67 21.85 20.90 -2.42
N ALA A 68 20.73 20.91 -1.70
CA ALA A 68 19.77 19.79 -1.69
C ALA A 68 19.17 19.55 -3.07
N GLY A 69 18.75 20.63 -3.78
CA GLY A 69 18.13 20.51 -5.09
C GLY A 69 19.07 19.93 -6.16
N ILE A 70 20.38 20.10 -6.03
CA ILE A 70 21.39 19.48 -6.91
C ILE A 70 21.66 18.04 -6.48
N VAL A 71 22.07 17.83 -5.23
CA VAL A 71 22.54 16.53 -4.77
C VAL A 71 21.43 15.49 -4.77
N CYS A 72 20.26 15.82 -4.18
CA CYS A 72 19.15 14.89 -4.15
C CYS A 72 18.58 14.61 -5.55
N ALA A 73 18.58 15.60 -6.45
CA ALA A 73 18.16 15.37 -7.83
C ALA A 73 19.10 14.40 -8.58
N LEU A 74 20.40 14.47 -8.34
CA LEU A 74 21.35 13.59 -9.00
C LEU A 74 21.27 12.15 -8.48
N PHE A 75 21.11 11.96 -7.17
CA PHE A 75 21.26 10.65 -6.53
C PHE A 75 19.95 10.04 -6.00
N GLY A 76 18.84 10.77 -5.93
CA GLY A 76 17.54 10.29 -5.42
C GLY A 76 16.87 9.26 -6.33
N GLY A 77 15.91 8.52 -5.79
CA GLY A 77 15.13 7.50 -6.49
C GLY A 77 13.90 8.04 -7.21
N THR A 78 13.58 9.33 -7.05
CA THR A 78 12.37 9.97 -7.60
C THR A 78 12.78 11.09 -8.56
N PRO A 79 12.73 10.88 -9.88
CA PRO A 79 13.30 11.81 -10.88
C PRO A 79 12.75 13.24 -10.83
N LEU A 80 11.46 13.40 -10.47
CA LEU A 80 10.78 14.70 -10.48
C LEU A 80 10.58 15.29 -9.09
N ALA A 81 11.12 14.67 -8.04
CA ALA A 81 11.11 15.24 -6.71
C ALA A 81 12.05 16.45 -6.60
N VAL A 82 11.66 17.38 -5.74
CA VAL A 82 12.45 18.57 -5.41
C VAL A 82 12.68 18.56 -3.91
N SER A 83 13.94 18.42 -3.50
CA SER A 83 14.35 18.44 -2.10
C SER A 83 14.81 19.82 -1.67
N GLY A 84 14.69 20.11 -0.37
CA GLY A 84 15.10 21.37 0.21
C GLY A 84 14.60 21.54 1.64
N PRO A 85 14.67 22.74 2.22
CA PRO A 85 14.11 22.99 3.54
C PRO A 85 12.59 22.80 3.49
N ALA A 86 12.05 22.09 4.48
CA ALA A 86 10.64 21.69 4.54
C ALA A 86 9.95 22.29 5.76
N ALA A 87 8.67 22.65 5.57
CA ALA A 87 7.87 23.28 6.63
C ALA A 87 7.73 22.35 7.86
N ALA A 88 7.54 21.05 7.64
CA ALA A 88 7.44 20.09 8.74
C ALA A 88 8.72 19.99 9.58
N MET A 89 9.88 20.17 8.94
CA MET A 89 11.18 20.15 9.64
C MET A 89 11.44 21.39 10.46
N CYS A 90 10.84 22.54 10.13
CA CYS A 90 11.17 23.80 10.78
C CYS A 90 10.88 23.80 12.30
N VAL A 91 9.82 23.11 12.72
CA VAL A 91 9.44 22.98 14.14
C VAL A 91 10.50 22.21 14.91
N LEU A 92 10.97 21.08 14.36
CA LEU A 92 12.00 20.26 14.99
C LEU A 92 13.37 20.97 15.01
N ILE A 93 13.71 21.64 13.90
CA ILE A 93 14.95 22.43 13.82
C ILE A 93 14.91 23.60 14.82
N ALA A 94 13.77 24.30 14.92
CA ALA A 94 13.60 25.38 15.90
C ALA A 94 13.82 24.91 17.33
N SER A 95 13.24 23.76 17.72
CA SER A 95 13.43 23.16 19.04
C SER A 95 14.91 22.78 19.30
N VAL A 96 15.61 22.26 18.29
CA VAL A 96 17.05 21.98 18.39
C VAL A 96 17.87 23.28 18.54
N VAL A 97 17.53 24.31 17.77
CA VAL A 97 18.21 25.63 17.85
C VAL A 97 17.99 26.29 19.21
N GLU A 98 16.77 26.23 19.73
CA GLU A 98 16.39 26.75 21.04
C GLU A 98 17.24 26.07 22.16
N LYS A 99 17.31 24.74 22.11
CA LYS A 99 17.99 23.96 23.19
C LYS A 99 19.51 23.93 23.08
N TYR A 100 20.08 23.83 21.87
CA TYR A 100 21.51 23.56 21.66
C TYR A 100 22.20 24.61 20.79
N GLY A 101 21.49 25.63 20.30
CA GLY A 101 22.02 26.68 19.45
C GLY A 101 22.20 26.25 17.99
N VAL A 102 22.33 27.27 17.11
CA VAL A 102 22.43 27.07 15.63
C VAL A 102 23.69 26.23 15.27
N ALA A 103 24.77 26.35 16.04
CA ALA A 103 26.03 25.65 15.78
C ALA A 103 25.90 24.11 15.87
N SER A 104 24.86 23.58 16.51
CA SER A 104 24.61 22.13 16.61
C SER A 104 24.04 21.52 15.33
N LEU A 105 23.33 22.30 14.55
CA LEU A 105 22.59 21.81 13.38
C LEU A 105 23.45 21.10 12.32
N PRO A 106 24.63 21.60 11.94
CA PRO A 106 25.42 20.94 10.91
C PRO A 106 25.86 19.53 11.29
N MET A 107 26.27 19.30 12.54
CA MET A 107 26.68 17.96 13.00
C MET A 107 25.46 17.00 13.09
N ILE A 108 24.33 17.49 13.61
CA ILE A 108 23.09 16.72 13.71
C ILE A 108 22.60 16.34 12.30
N GLY A 109 22.61 17.30 11.35
CA GLY A 109 22.23 17.05 9.95
C GLY A 109 23.13 16.04 9.25
N LEU A 110 24.44 16.11 9.49
CA LEU A 110 25.42 15.16 8.94
C LEU A 110 25.17 13.74 9.46
N LEU A 111 24.95 13.57 10.76
CA LEU A 111 24.64 12.26 11.34
C LEU A 111 23.29 11.72 10.85
N ALA A 112 22.26 12.57 10.77
CA ALA A 112 20.97 12.19 10.20
C ALA A 112 21.10 11.74 8.74
N GLY A 113 21.90 12.46 7.94
CA GLY A 113 22.21 12.09 6.56
C GLY A 113 22.94 10.76 6.44
N LEU A 114 23.88 10.49 7.34
CA LEU A 114 24.58 9.21 7.39
C LEU A 114 23.61 8.06 7.74
N MET A 115 22.71 8.26 8.70
CA MET A 115 21.67 7.29 9.04
C MET A 115 20.74 7.02 7.86
N GLN A 116 20.33 8.05 7.09
CA GLN A 116 19.53 7.90 5.90
C GLN A 116 20.25 7.12 4.80
N LEU A 117 21.51 7.47 4.55
CA LEU A 117 22.35 6.78 3.56
C LEU A 117 22.48 5.30 3.89
N LEU A 118 22.82 4.96 5.14
CA LEU A 118 22.91 3.58 5.61
C LEU A 118 21.56 2.87 5.47
N SER A 119 20.46 3.52 5.86
CA SER A 119 19.12 2.95 5.71
C SER A 119 18.77 2.63 4.26
N GLY A 120 19.14 3.49 3.32
CA GLY A 120 18.97 3.23 1.89
C GLY A 120 19.80 2.04 1.42
N ILE A 121 21.08 1.96 1.82
CA ILE A 121 22.00 0.86 1.46
C ILE A 121 21.50 -0.48 2.03
N PHE A 122 21.03 -0.49 3.29
CA PHE A 122 20.48 -1.70 3.92
C PHE A 122 19.04 -2.05 3.48
N GLY A 123 18.45 -1.30 2.56
CA GLY A 123 17.13 -1.61 2.01
C GLY A 123 15.95 -1.30 2.94
N LEU A 124 16.16 -0.42 3.93
CA LEU A 124 15.14 -0.07 4.92
C LEU A 124 14.05 0.87 4.37
N GLY A 125 14.21 1.44 3.18
CA GLY A 125 13.19 2.27 2.53
C GLY A 125 11.86 1.56 2.33
N LYS A 126 11.86 0.25 2.21
CA LYS A 126 10.65 -0.58 2.09
C LYS A 126 9.76 -0.52 3.35
N PHE A 127 10.33 -0.20 4.51
CA PHE A 127 9.59 -0.15 5.78
C PHE A 127 8.67 1.07 5.91
N SER A 128 8.82 2.09 5.06
CA SER A 128 7.90 3.22 5.00
C SER A 128 6.43 2.81 4.75
N ARG A 129 6.21 1.64 4.13
CA ARG A 129 4.88 1.07 3.88
C ARG A 129 4.13 0.67 5.15
N PHE A 130 4.85 0.51 6.27
CA PHE A 130 4.25 0.09 7.55
C PHE A 130 3.78 1.26 8.41
N VAL A 131 4.03 2.51 8.00
CA VAL A 131 3.49 3.67 8.71
C VAL A 131 2.02 3.86 8.34
N PRO A 132 1.09 3.76 9.31
CA PRO A 132 -0.33 3.87 9.01
C PRO A 132 -0.71 5.27 8.53
N LEU A 133 -1.58 5.35 7.53
CA LEU A 133 -2.07 6.63 6.98
C LEU A 133 -2.65 7.58 8.02
N PRO A 134 -3.44 7.12 9.03
CA PRO A 134 -3.96 8.00 10.08
C PRO A 134 -2.88 8.68 10.92
N VAL A 135 -1.74 8.01 11.18
CA VAL A 135 -0.58 8.60 11.88
C VAL A 135 -0.01 9.74 11.05
N ILE A 136 0.18 9.51 9.75
CA ILE A 136 0.73 10.50 8.83
C ILE A 136 -0.20 11.72 8.72
N ALA A 137 -1.50 11.50 8.59
CA ALA A 137 -2.49 12.55 8.48
C ALA A 137 -2.60 13.39 9.77
N GLY A 138 -2.62 12.73 10.94
CA GLY A 138 -2.60 13.38 12.25
C GLY A 138 -1.32 14.19 12.47
N PHE A 139 -0.18 13.61 12.09
CA PHE A 139 1.13 14.23 12.12
C PHE A 139 1.20 15.50 11.27
N THR A 140 0.81 15.40 10.00
CA THR A 140 0.84 16.54 9.07
C THR A 140 -0.07 17.67 9.53
N SER A 141 -1.28 17.34 10.01
CA SER A 141 -2.22 18.33 10.53
C SER A 141 -1.75 18.97 11.84
N GLY A 142 -1.13 18.19 12.75
CA GLY A 142 -0.54 18.69 13.98
C GLY A 142 0.58 19.71 13.73
N ILE A 143 1.49 19.38 12.82
CA ILE A 143 2.53 20.32 12.39
C ILE A 143 1.94 21.58 11.76
N GLY A 144 0.90 21.43 10.92
CA GLY A 144 0.21 22.58 10.35
C GLY A 144 -0.29 23.55 11.44
N VAL A 145 -0.86 23.03 12.51
CA VAL A 145 -1.32 23.84 13.65
C VAL A 145 -0.15 24.52 14.37
N ILE A 146 0.93 23.79 14.65
CA ILE A 146 2.12 24.36 15.32
C ILE A 146 2.73 25.49 14.48
N ILE A 147 2.88 25.27 13.16
CA ILE A 147 3.40 26.33 12.26
C ILE A 147 2.47 27.54 12.27
N LEU A 148 1.17 27.32 12.21
CA LEU A 148 0.18 28.38 12.21
C LEU A 148 0.31 29.25 13.47
N PHE A 149 0.32 28.63 14.64
CA PHE A 149 0.49 29.35 15.90
C PHE A 149 1.89 29.98 16.02
N GLY A 150 2.95 29.29 15.63
CA GLY A 150 4.33 29.79 15.66
C GLY A 150 4.59 31.03 14.79
N GLN A 151 3.75 31.26 13.77
CA GLN A 151 3.86 32.46 12.94
C GLN A 151 2.96 33.63 13.41
N LEU A 152 2.07 33.43 14.39
CA LEU A 152 1.19 34.49 14.89
C LEU A 152 1.96 35.71 15.42
N PRO A 153 3.01 35.59 16.27
CA PRO A 153 3.75 36.75 16.75
C PRO A 153 4.29 37.59 15.59
N ARG A 154 4.94 36.92 14.59
CA ARG A 154 5.48 37.63 13.40
C ARG A 154 4.40 38.28 12.57
N ALA A 155 3.21 37.66 12.47
CA ALA A 155 2.08 38.22 11.76
C ALA A 155 1.54 39.47 12.45
N PHE A 156 1.67 39.56 13.76
CA PHE A 156 1.31 40.73 14.56
C PHE A 156 2.40 41.78 14.63
N GLY A 157 3.57 41.52 14.06
CA GLY A 157 4.75 42.40 14.13
C GLY A 157 5.48 42.34 15.46
N LEU A 158 5.25 41.30 16.25
CA LEU A 158 5.91 41.01 17.49
C LEU A 158 7.16 40.12 17.26
N GLU A 159 8.12 40.19 18.15
CA GLU A 159 9.19 39.20 18.19
C GLU A 159 8.64 37.87 18.72
N PRO A 160 9.08 36.72 18.17
CA PRO A 160 8.61 35.44 18.69
C PRO A 160 9.14 35.20 20.09
N PRO A 161 8.35 34.55 20.99
CA PRO A 161 8.82 34.16 22.32
C PRO A 161 9.99 33.15 22.21
N ALA A 162 10.79 33.04 23.26
CA ALA A 162 11.89 32.07 23.34
C ALA A 162 11.37 30.62 23.35
N GLU A 163 10.24 30.38 24.01
CA GLU A 163 9.57 29.08 24.06
C GLU A 163 8.57 28.92 22.94
N SER A 164 8.59 27.78 22.24
CA SER A 164 7.78 27.54 21.02
C SER A 164 6.49 26.75 21.28
N HIS A 165 6.08 26.54 22.54
CA HIS A 165 4.82 25.90 22.86
C HIS A 165 3.62 26.81 22.56
N ILE A 166 2.53 26.23 22.07
CA ILE A 166 1.32 27.00 21.70
C ILE A 166 0.79 27.82 22.86
N THR A 167 0.84 27.27 24.07
CA THR A 167 0.41 27.96 25.30
C THR A 167 1.22 29.23 25.58
N ASP A 168 2.52 29.18 25.33
CA ASP A 168 3.44 30.29 25.61
C ASP A 168 3.32 31.37 24.53
N ILE A 169 3.12 30.95 23.27
CA ILE A 169 2.80 31.87 22.16
C ILE A 169 1.51 32.65 22.44
N VAL A 170 0.43 31.97 22.87
CA VAL A 170 -0.85 32.60 23.17
C VAL A 170 -0.70 33.57 24.38
N ARG A 171 0.05 33.16 25.41
CA ARG A 171 0.38 34.02 26.55
C ARG A 171 1.16 35.26 26.13
N HIS A 172 2.20 35.05 25.32
CA HIS A 172 3.05 36.13 24.80
C HIS A 172 2.23 37.17 24.01
N ILE A 173 1.36 36.72 23.10
CA ILE A 173 0.49 37.62 22.31
C ILE A 173 -0.46 38.40 23.25
N ARG A 174 -1.01 37.76 24.30
CA ARG A 174 -1.86 38.41 25.26
C ARG A 174 -1.11 39.47 26.08
N ASP A 175 0.12 39.15 26.52
CA ASP A 175 0.92 40.02 27.39
C ASP A 175 1.48 41.22 26.63
N TYR A 176 1.69 41.09 25.28
CA TYR A 176 2.17 42.18 24.38
C TYR A 176 1.07 42.69 23.44
N ASN A 177 -0.22 42.61 23.86
CA ASN A 177 -1.34 43.00 23.01
C ASN A 177 -1.27 44.46 22.54
N ASP A 178 -0.74 45.36 23.37
CA ASP A 178 -0.63 46.80 23.07
C ASP A 178 0.46 47.09 22.01
N GLU A 179 1.35 46.15 21.73
CA GLU A 179 2.42 46.27 20.73
C GLU A 179 2.02 45.71 19.35
N ILE A 180 0.81 45.21 19.20
CA ILE A 180 0.30 44.62 17.94
C ILE A 180 0.20 45.72 16.87
N LYS A 181 0.87 45.49 15.74
CA LYS A 181 0.90 46.43 14.63
C LYS A 181 -0.19 46.11 13.61
N ILE A 182 -1.20 46.94 13.52
CA ILE A 182 -2.32 46.77 12.55
C ILE A 182 -1.80 46.74 11.11
N THR A 183 -0.76 47.54 10.79
CA THR A 183 -0.07 47.54 9.49
C THR A 183 0.39 46.12 9.10
N CYS A 184 0.99 45.37 10.06
CA CYS A 184 1.45 44.01 9.84
C CYS A 184 0.28 43.05 9.52
N LEU A 185 -0.84 43.14 10.24
CA LEU A 185 -2.04 42.36 9.97
C LEU A 185 -2.65 42.62 8.59
N LEU A 186 -2.70 43.89 8.18
CA LEU A 186 -3.20 44.26 6.85
C LEU A 186 -2.30 43.69 5.75
N LEU A 187 -0.97 43.72 5.92
CA LEU A 187 -0.01 43.16 4.97
C LEU A 187 -0.11 41.64 4.90
N VAL A 188 -0.32 40.94 6.05
CA VAL A 188 -0.57 39.48 6.08
C VAL A 188 -1.85 39.17 5.32
N ALA A 189 -2.95 39.88 5.60
CA ALA A 189 -4.23 39.67 4.95
C ALA A 189 -4.14 39.92 3.43
N LEU A 190 -3.44 40.99 3.00
CA LEU A 190 -3.16 41.26 1.59
C LEU A 190 -2.38 40.15 0.92
N THR A 191 -1.29 39.69 1.57
CA THR A 191 -0.44 38.60 1.04
C THR A 191 -1.24 37.32 0.85
N ILE A 192 -2.05 36.93 1.87
CA ILE A 192 -2.94 35.77 1.78
C ILE A 192 -4.01 35.93 0.72
N ALA A 193 -4.59 37.12 0.60
CA ALA A 193 -5.58 37.44 -0.45
C ALA A 193 -5.00 37.25 -1.86
N ILE A 194 -3.76 37.69 -2.09
CA ILE A 194 -3.07 37.50 -3.37
C ILE A 194 -2.78 36.00 -3.59
N ILE A 195 -2.25 35.27 -2.59
CA ILE A 195 -1.95 33.86 -2.72
C ILE A 195 -3.21 33.05 -3.08
N ARG A 196 -4.38 33.37 -2.53
CA ARG A 196 -5.64 32.67 -2.81
C ARG A 196 -6.41 33.19 -4.01
N GLY A 197 -6.27 34.46 -4.34
CA GLY A 197 -6.99 35.14 -5.43
C GLY A 197 -6.31 34.98 -6.78
N LEU A 198 -4.98 35.13 -6.84
CA LEU A 198 -4.21 35.10 -8.07
C LEU A 198 -4.43 33.84 -8.92
N PRO A 199 -4.48 32.59 -8.34
CA PRO A 199 -4.71 31.39 -9.14
C PRO A 199 -6.08 31.34 -9.83
N LYS A 200 -7.05 32.14 -9.37
CA LYS A 200 -8.37 32.24 -10.02
C LYS A 200 -8.34 33.13 -11.27
N ILE A 201 -7.39 34.07 -11.33
CA ILE A 201 -7.24 35.05 -12.43
C ILE A 201 -6.15 34.58 -13.40
N LEU A 202 -5.02 34.12 -12.87
CA LEU A 202 -3.84 33.67 -13.60
C LEU A 202 -3.37 32.30 -13.10
N PRO A 203 -4.03 31.21 -13.51
CA PRO A 203 -3.75 29.86 -12.98
C PRO A 203 -2.35 29.33 -13.33
N SER A 204 -1.68 29.91 -14.34
CA SER A 204 -0.34 29.52 -14.77
C SER A 204 0.78 30.12 -13.93
N VAL A 205 0.49 31.14 -13.09
CA VAL A 205 1.50 31.85 -12.30
C VAL A 205 1.49 31.34 -10.85
N PRO A 206 2.63 30.85 -10.33
CA PRO A 206 2.73 30.50 -8.92
C PRO A 206 2.49 31.72 -8.03
N PRO A 207 1.52 31.67 -7.09
CA PRO A 207 1.03 32.90 -6.45
C PRO A 207 1.98 33.46 -5.36
N ILE A 208 2.89 32.63 -4.83
CA ILE A 208 3.71 32.95 -3.64
C ILE A 208 4.67 34.11 -3.96
N LEU A 209 5.44 34.02 -5.05
CA LEU A 209 6.41 35.09 -5.40
C LEU A 209 5.74 36.42 -5.70
N PRO A 210 4.68 36.52 -6.57
CA PRO A 210 3.95 37.75 -6.79
C PRO A 210 3.38 38.35 -5.50
N ALA A 211 2.85 37.53 -4.59
CA ALA A 211 2.32 38.01 -3.32
C ALA A 211 3.41 38.68 -2.46
N VAL A 212 4.55 38.01 -2.30
CA VAL A 212 5.68 38.59 -1.56
C VAL A 212 6.22 39.83 -2.25
N LEU A 213 6.33 39.84 -3.57
CA LEU A 213 6.82 40.98 -4.33
C LEU A 213 5.91 42.22 -4.16
N VAL A 214 4.59 42.05 -4.34
CA VAL A 214 3.63 43.12 -4.15
C VAL A 214 3.69 43.70 -2.74
N THR A 215 3.72 42.83 -1.71
CA THR A 215 3.81 43.28 -0.33
C THR A 215 5.13 43.99 -0.07
N THR A 216 6.26 43.50 -0.60
CA THR A 216 7.57 44.16 -0.50
C THR A 216 7.58 45.55 -1.16
N LEU A 217 7.07 45.65 -2.38
CA LEU A 217 6.97 46.95 -3.08
C LEU A 217 6.08 47.92 -2.34
N LEU A 218 4.96 47.44 -1.76
CA LEU A 218 4.07 48.30 -0.99
C LEU A 218 4.78 48.88 0.25
N VAL A 219 5.49 48.03 1.03
CA VAL A 219 6.26 48.42 2.22
C VAL A 219 7.34 49.43 1.82
N TYR A 220 8.05 49.18 0.70
CA TYR A 220 9.12 50.06 0.20
C TYR A 220 8.60 51.42 -0.25
N PHE A 221 7.55 51.49 -1.11
CA PHE A 221 7.02 52.74 -1.64
C PHE A 221 6.27 53.56 -0.59
N LEU A 222 5.55 52.93 0.32
CA LEU A 222 4.85 53.62 1.41
C LEU A 222 5.78 53.97 2.58
N LYS A 223 7.06 53.56 2.51
CA LYS A 223 8.07 53.77 3.56
C LYS A 223 7.61 53.39 4.95
N LEU A 224 7.03 52.18 5.06
CA LEU A 224 6.53 51.67 6.34
C LEU A 224 7.71 51.23 7.22
N THR A 225 8.13 52.09 8.14
CA THR A 225 9.31 51.89 9.00
C THR A 225 9.04 50.99 10.21
N ASP A 226 7.78 50.79 10.54
CA ASP A 226 7.31 49.94 11.65
C ASP A 226 7.23 48.46 11.30
N VAL A 227 7.48 48.10 10.04
CA VAL A 227 7.43 46.71 9.55
C VAL A 227 8.81 46.05 9.57
N PRO A 228 9.04 44.95 10.32
CA PRO A 228 10.32 44.26 10.33
C PRO A 228 10.69 43.66 8.96
N LEU A 229 11.94 43.87 8.53
CA LEU A 229 12.48 43.33 7.27
C LEU A 229 13.44 42.15 7.54
N ILE A 230 13.69 41.35 6.51
CA ILE A 230 14.59 40.18 6.60
C ILE A 230 16.03 40.61 6.94
N GLY A 231 16.48 41.75 6.45
CA GLY A 231 17.86 42.18 6.59
C GLY A 231 18.83 41.56 5.59
N GLU A 232 20.12 41.75 5.80
CA GLU A 232 21.15 41.34 4.86
C GLU A 232 21.25 39.82 4.68
N ILE A 233 21.38 39.40 3.43
CA ILE A 233 21.59 38.01 3.01
C ILE A 233 23.01 37.89 2.43
N PRO A 234 23.72 36.79 2.72
CA PRO A 234 25.01 36.51 2.11
C PRO A 234 24.94 36.55 0.59
N ARG A 235 25.89 37.26 -0.05
CA ARG A 235 25.98 37.40 -1.50
C ARG A 235 26.80 36.31 -2.19
N SER A 236 27.22 35.28 -1.44
CA SER A 236 28.03 34.18 -1.96
C SER A 236 27.68 32.91 -1.23
N LEU A 237 27.97 31.79 -1.87
CA LEU A 237 27.91 30.50 -1.20
C LEU A 237 29.08 30.40 -0.20
N PRO A 238 28.86 29.93 1.05
CA PRO A 238 29.94 29.71 2.00
C PRO A 238 30.87 28.62 1.48
N SER A 239 32.14 28.69 1.88
CA SER A 239 33.10 27.62 1.62
C SER A 239 32.70 26.38 2.43
N PRO A 240 32.86 25.17 1.85
CA PRO A 240 32.55 23.94 2.57
C PRO A 240 33.53 23.77 3.76
N HIS A 241 32.98 23.38 4.90
CA HIS A 241 33.71 23.10 6.11
C HIS A 241 33.16 21.89 6.84
N ILE A 242 34.04 21.16 7.52
CA ILE A 242 33.58 20.00 8.32
C ILE A 242 32.94 20.55 9.59
N PRO A 243 31.70 20.12 9.93
CA PRO A 243 31.05 20.57 11.15
C PRO A 243 31.85 20.21 12.41
N SER A 244 31.98 21.19 13.31
CA SER A 244 32.58 20.95 14.62
C SER A 244 31.61 20.19 15.54
N MET A 245 32.20 19.47 16.53
CA MET A 245 31.35 18.81 17.55
C MET A 245 30.67 19.89 18.40
N PRO A 246 29.33 19.81 18.52
CA PRO A 246 28.59 20.75 19.35
C PRO A 246 28.82 20.48 20.84
N ASN A 247 28.61 21.50 21.64
CA ASN A 247 28.69 21.38 23.10
C ASN A 247 27.40 20.76 23.67
N MET A 248 27.20 19.47 23.42
CA MET A 248 26.07 18.68 23.89
C MET A 248 26.48 17.24 24.15
N GLY A 249 25.70 16.51 24.94
CA GLY A 249 25.95 15.10 25.22
C GLY A 249 25.86 14.23 23.96
N ILE A 250 26.70 13.19 23.85
CA ILE A 250 26.72 12.27 22.70
C ILE A 250 25.34 11.60 22.52
N ALA A 251 24.71 11.20 23.63
CA ALA A 251 23.38 10.59 23.59
C ALA A 251 22.30 11.55 23.03
N GLU A 252 22.35 12.83 23.44
CA GLU A 252 21.43 13.87 22.96
C GLU A 252 21.69 14.19 21.47
N LEU A 253 22.95 14.19 21.04
CA LEU A 253 23.31 14.36 19.63
C LEU A 253 22.74 13.25 18.77
N PHE A 254 22.93 11.98 19.18
CA PHE A 254 22.37 10.83 18.47
C PHE A 254 20.85 10.83 18.46
N LEU A 255 20.21 11.16 19.58
CA LEU A 255 18.73 11.21 19.66
C LEU A 255 18.17 12.30 18.75
N SER A 256 18.76 13.49 18.74
CA SER A 256 18.36 14.59 17.86
C SER A 256 18.58 14.24 16.39
N ALA A 257 19.73 13.65 16.04
CA ALA A 257 20.02 13.19 14.69
C ALA A 257 19.06 12.07 14.24
N PHE A 258 18.76 11.13 15.12
CA PHE A 258 17.82 10.04 14.84
C PHE A 258 16.42 10.56 14.60
N THR A 259 15.96 11.55 15.38
CA THR A 259 14.65 12.18 15.20
C THR A 259 14.56 12.90 13.86
N ILE A 260 15.57 13.68 13.50
CA ILE A 260 15.66 14.34 12.19
C ILE A 260 15.70 13.31 11.05
N TYR A 261 16.50 12.25 11.19
CA TYR A 261 16.58 11.15 10.25
C TYR A 261 15.20 10.50 10.01
N MET A 262 14.48 10.18 11.08
CA MET A 262 13.17 9.53 10.99
C MET A 262 12.15 10.44 10.26
N LEU A 263 12.07 11.71 10.68
CA LEU A 263 11.14 12.66 10.08
C LEU A 263 11.49 12.94 8.61
N ALA A 264 12.77 13.21 8.31
CA ALA A 264 13.23 13.48 6.96
C ALA A 264 12.98 12.29 6.01
N SER A 265 13.19 11.06 6.51
CA SER A 265 12.95 9.84 5.74
C SER A 265 11.46 9.65 5.43
N LEU A 266 10.60 9.80 6.43
CA LEU A 266 9.15 9.70 6.26
C LEU A 266 8.61 10.74 5.28
N GLU A 267 8.95 12.01 5.48
CA GLU A 267 8.47 13.10 4.63
C GLU A 267 8.94 12.93 3.18
N THR A 268 10.19 12.54 2.97
CA THR A 268 10.74 12.28 1.64
C THR A 268 10.02 11.15 0.92
N LEU A 269 9.82 10.01 1.59
CA LEU A 269 9.14 8.86 0.98
C LEU A 269 7.67 9.14 0.71
N LEU A 270 7.00 9.93 1.57
CA LEU A 270 5.64 10.42 1.31
C LEU A 270 5.58 11.37 0.12
N SER A 271 6.55 12.26 -0.02
CA SER A 271 6.68 13.14 -1.17
C SER A 271 6.85 12.35 -2.46
N SER A 272 7.67 11.30 -2.44
CA SER A 272 7.89 10.41 -3.58
C SER A 272 6.61 9.66 -3.99
N ILE A 273 5.85 9.15 -3.01
CA ILE A 273 4.54 8.52 -3.26
C ILE A 273 3.55 9.54 -3.88
N ALA A 274 3.56 10.78 -3.42
CA ALA A 274 2.72 11.83 -3.98
C ALA A 274 3.10 12.16 -5.44
N VAL A 275 4.40 12.19 -5.75
CA VAL A 275 4.89 12.35 -7.13
C VAL A 275 4.47 11.19 -8.02
N ASP A 276 4.59 9.95 -7.55
CA ASP A 276 4.14 8.76 -8.29
C ASP A 276 2.65 8.85 -8.66
N LYS A 277 1.80 9.25 -7.70
CA LYS A 277 0.36 9.44 -7.94
C LYS A 277 0.07 10.54 -8.97
N LEU A 278 0.84 11.62 -8.97
CA LEU A 278 0.65 12.74 -9.90
C LEU A 278 1.12 12.42 -11.31
N THR A 279 2.15 11.59 -11.45
CA THR A 279 2.74 11.27 -12.76
C THR A 279 2.09 10.08 -13.43
N GLY A 280 1.46 9.17 -12.68
CA GLY A 280 0.93 7.89 -13.18
C GLY A 280 1.99 6.98 -13.79
N SER A 281 3.27 7.31 -13.59
CA SER A 281 4.43 6.65 -14.19
C SER A 281 5.01 5.57 -13.28
N LYS A 282 6.14 5.02 -13.67
CA LYS A 282 6.89 4.00 -12.92
C LYS A 282 7.11 4.42 -11.46
N LYS A 283 6.80 3.54 -10.52
CA LYS A 283 7.00 3.77 -9.07
C LYS A 283 8.45 4.09 -8.77
N HIS A 284 8.67 5.04 -7.85
CA HIS A 284 10.00 5.41 -7.35
C HIS A 284 10.71 4.23 -6.67
N ASP A 285 12.05 4.30 -6.57
CA ASP A 285 12.84 3.37 -5.75
C ASP A 285 13.06 3.99 -4.36
N PRO A 286 12.38 3.48 -3.31
CA PRO A 286 12.44 4.08 -1.98
C PRO A 286 13.83 3.96 -1.33
N ASN A 287 14.61 2.94 -1.66
CA ASN A 287 15.97 2.79 -1.14
C ASN A 287 16.91 3.80 -1.79
N GLN A 288 16.82 3.92 -3.12
CA GLN A 288 17.59 4.93 -3.86
C GLN A 288 17.22 6.34 -3.42
N GLU A 289 15.96 6.59 -3.10
CA GLU A 289 15.52 7.89 -2.60
C GLU A 289 16.18 8.22 -1.25
N LEU A 290 16.23 7.27 -0.31
CA LEU A 290 16.94 7.46 0.95
C LEU A 290 18.45 7.65 0.78
N ILE A 291 19.08 6.97 -0.20
CA ILE A 291 20.50 7.20 -0.53
C ILE A 291 20.70 8.64 -1.01
N GLY A 292 19.90 9.12 -1.97
CA GLY A 292 20.00 10.47 -2.48
C GLY A 292 19.74 11.54 -1.44
N GLN A 293 18.74 11.33 -0.60
CA GLN A 293 18.40 12.23 0.49
C GLN A 293 19.48 12.23 1.58
N GLY A 294 20.05 11.06 1.92
CA GLY A 294 21.18 10.93 2.83
C GLY A 294 22.40 11.68 2.35
N LEU A 295 22.76 11.54 1.05
CA LEU A 295 23.84 12.32 0.45
C LEU A 295 23.56 13.82 0.48
N GLY A 296 22.29 14.24 0.26
CA GLY A 296 21.87 15.64 0.41
C GLY A 296 22.06 16.15 1.83
N ASN A 297 21.62 15.38 2.84
CA ASN A 297 21.77 15.72 4.26
C ASN A 297 23.20 15.60 4.78
N ILE A 298 24.10 14.96 4.06
CA ILE A 298 25.56 15.03 4.31
C ILE A 298 26.16 16.28 3.67
N ALA A 299 25.78 16.59 2.43
CA ALA A 299 26.37 17.71 1.69
C ALA A 299 25.91 19.09 2.22
N VAL A 300 24.63 19.25 2.53
CA VAL A 300 24.05 20.52 2.99
C VAL A 300 24.72 21.09 4.25
N PRO A 301 24.97 20.31 5.33
CA PRO A 301 25.68 20.78 6.51
C PRO A 301 27.11 21.25 6.25
N LEU A 302 27.80 20.69 5.25
CA LEU A 302 29.16 21.16 4.90
C LEU A 302 29.19 22.62 4.43
N PHE A 303 28.06 23.14 3.95
CA PHE A 303 27.88 24.53 3.55
C PHE A 303 27.08 25.34 4.61
N GLY A 304 26.95 24.83 5.83
CA GLY A 304 26.24 25.50 6.91
C GLY A 304 24.71 25.52 6.73
N GLY A 305 24.15 24.66 5.88
CA GLY A 305 22.71 24.53 5.69
C GLY A 305 22.01 23.70 6.77
N ILE A 306 20.68 23.74 6.74
CA ILE A 306 19.82 22.99 7.66
C ILE A 306 19.37 21.63 7.03
N PRO A 307 18.99 20.65 7.84
CA PRO A 307 18.48 19.36 7.36
C PRO A 307 17.34 19.51 6.34
N VAL A 308 17.31 18.61 5.34
CA VAL A 308 16.42 18.67 4.19
C VAL A 308 15.57 17.42 4.02
N THR A 309 14.44 17.58 3.31
CA THR A 309 13.57 16.49 2.90
C THR A 309 13.13 16.66 1.44
N GLY A 310 12.50 15.64 0.88
CA GLY A 310 11.72 15.77 -0.34
C GLY A 310 10.44 16.55 -0.05
N VAL A 311 10.23 17.68 -0.72
CA VAL A 311 9.13 18.62 -0.42
C VAL A 311 7.95 18.39 -1.36
N ILE A 312 6.80 17.93 -0.83
CA ILE A 312 5.59 17.62 -1.61
C ILE A 312 5.15 18.80 -2.46
N ALA A 313 5.05 20.01 -1.89
CA ALA A 313 4.54 21.19 -2.58
C ALA A 313 5.42 21.60 -3.78
N ARG A 314 6.75 21.56 -3.63
CA ARG A 314 7.70 21.85 -4.71
C ARG A 314 7.68 20.76 -5.77
N SER A 315 7.66 19.49 -5.36
CA SER A 315 7.61 18.34 -6.27
C SER A 315 6.31 18.33 -7.08
N ALA A 316 5.17 18.60 -6.45
CA ALA A 316 3.89 18.73 -7.13
C ALA A 316 3.88 19.92 -8.13
N THR A 317 4.50 21.05 -7.77
CA THR A 317 4.66 22.20 -8.68
C THR A 317 5.53 21.81 -9.87
N ASN A 318 6.63 21.09 -9.66
CA ASN A 318 7.53 20.60 -10.70
C ASN A 318 6.80 19.72 -11.73
N VAL A 319 6.02 18.75 -11.23
CA VAL A 319 5.21 17.87 -12.08
C VAL A 319 4.15 18.65 -12.86
N LYS A 320 3.38 19.52 -12.18
CA LYS A 320 2.33 20.33 -12.79
C LYS A 320 2.87 21.33 -13.83
N ALA A 321 4.08 21.86 -13.62
CA ALA A 321 4.76 22.71 -14.58
C ALA A 321 5.32 21.95 -15.79
N GLY A 322 5.17 20.63 -15.83
CA GLY A 322 5.51 19.80 -16.97
C GLY A 322 6.94 19.25 -16.99
N ALA A 323 7.64 19.23 -15.86
CA ALA A 323 8.96 18.62 -15.75
C ALA A 323 8.98 17.18 -16.30
N LYS A 324 10.06 16.82 -17.00
CA LYS A 324 10.24 15.51 -17.61
C LYS A 324 11.46 14.77 -17.07
N THR A 325 12.45 15.49 -16.57
CA THR A 325 13.70 14.90 -16.08
C THR A 325 14.16 15.59 -14.78
N ARG A 326 15.14 14.98 -14.10
CA ARG A 326 15.83 15.53 -12.92
C ARG A 326 16.43 16.92 -13.16
N ARG A 327 16.66 17.30 -14.42
CA ARG A 327 17.22 18.60 -14.84
C ARG A 327 16.39 19.78 -14.32
N ALA A 328 15.05 19.65 -14.23
CA ALA A 328 14.20 20.70 -13.71
C ALA A 328 14.59 21.12 -12.28
N SER A 329 14.88 20.17 -11.40
CA SER A 329 15.35 20.44 -10.02
C SER A 329 16.76 21.06 -10.00
N ILE A 330 17.65 20.67 -10.92
CA ILE A 330 18.98 21.27 -11.05
C ILE A 330 18.86 22.73 -11.55
N ILE A 331 18.02 22.97 -12.55
CA ILE A 331 17.74 24.34 -13.07
C ILE A 331 17.16 25.22 -11.96
N HIS A 332 16.21 24.71 -11.19
CA HIS A 332 15.67 25.40 -10.01
C HIS A 332 16.80 25.87 -9.08
N SER A 333 17.76 25.02 -8.75
CA SER A 333 18.89 25.34 -7.88
C SER A 333 19.82 26.39 -8.52
N LEU A 334 20.09 26.29 -9.83
CA LEU A 334 20.88 27.28 -10.55
C LEU A 334 20.22 28.65 -10.56
N ILE A 335 18.88 28.70 -10.66
CA ILE A 335 18.16 29.99 -10.58
C ILE A 335 18.25 30.57 -9.17
N ILE A 336 18.20 29.75 -8.11
CA ILE A 336 18.40 30.26 -6.74
C ILE A 336 19.84 30.77 -6.58
N ILE A 337 20.85 30.07 -7.12
CA ILE A 337 22.25 30.59 -7.14
C ILE A 337 22.28 31.98 -7.79
N LEU A 338 21.72 32.10 -9.00
CA LEU A 338 21.67 33.36 -9.70
C LEU A 338 20.97 34.45 -8.86
N THR A 339 19.90 34.10 -8.17
CA THR A 339 19.15 34.99 -7.27
C THR A 339 20.03 35.47 -6.11
N VAL A 340 20.80 34.56 -5.47
CA VAL A 340 21.72 34.91 -4.37
C VAL A 340 22.81 35.90 -4.86
N TYR A 341 23.37 35.66 -6.03
CA TYR A 341 24.47 36.54 -6.52
C TYR A 341 23.96 37.90 -7.05
N LEU A 342 22.79 37.95 -7.72
CA LEU A 342 22.31 39.17 -8.39
C LEU A 342 21.26 39.94 -7.58
N ILE A 343 20.40 39.25 -6.84
CA ILE A 343 19.18 39.85 -6.29
C ILE A 343 19.23 39.93 -4.74
N ALA A 344 20.25 39.34 -4.08
CA ALA A 344 20.37 39.33 -2.61
C ALA A 344 20.17 40.74 -1.97
N PRO A 345 20.72 41.87 -2.48
CA PRO A 345 20.49 43.19 -1.89
C PRO A 345 19.01 43.59 -1.85
N TYR A 346 18.22 43.15 -2.84
CA TYR A 346 16.79 43.46 -2.92
C TYR A 346 15.94 42.56 -2.05
N ILE A 347 16.41 41.31 -1.79
CA ILE A 347 15.75 40.35 -0.88
C ILE A 347 15.76 40.90 0.54
N ALA A 348 16.78 41.68 0.93
CA ALA A 348 16.87 42.31 2.24
C ALA A 348 15.65 43.17 2.61
N TYR A 349 14.94 43.72 1.61
CA TYR A 349 13.72 44.52 1.81
C TYR A 349 12.45 43.71 1.96
N ILE A 350 12.49 42.38 1.87
CA ILE A 350 11.29 41.55 2.06
C ILE A 350 10.82 41.66 3.51
N PRO A 351 9.54 42.02 3.74
CA PRO A 351 9.02 42.11 5.10
C PRO A 351 8.78 40.70 5.69
N ILE A 352 9.15 40.53 6.98
CA ILE A 352 8.98 39.25 7.70
C ILE A 352 7.52 38.81 7.69
N VAL A 353 6.58 39.76 7.77
CA VAL A 353 5.14 39.52 7.73
C VAL A 353 4.66 38.84 6.43
N ALA A 354 5.31 39.15 5.28
CA ALA A 354 4.99 38.49 4.03
C ALA A 354 5.41 37.00 4.06
N LEU A 355 6.54 36.67 4.68
CA LEU A 355 7.00 35.32 4.85
C LEU A 355 6.13 34.55 5.86
N ALA A 356 5.70 35.19 6.95
CA ALA A 356 4.74 34.62 7.88
C ALA A 356 3.41 34.27 7.15
N ALA A 357 2.90 35.17 6.30
CA ALA A 357 1.72 34.93 5.50
C ALA A 357 1.87 33.74 4.53
N VAL A 358 3.04 33.58 3.93
CA VAL A 358 3.36 32.40 3.10
C VAL A 358 3.27 31.11 3.93
N LEU A 359 3.88 31.10 5.13
CA LEU A 359 3.81 29.92 6.02
C LEU A 359 2.40 29.66 6.54
N PHE A 360 1.60 30.69 6.79
CA PHE A 360 0.16 30.53 7.09
C PHE A 360 -0.55 29.79 5.96
N SER A 361 -0.31 30.20 4.71
CA SER A 361 -0.93 29.54 3.57
C SER A 361 -0.52 28.07 3.45
N VAL A 362 0.74 27.76 3.71
CA VAL A 362 1.26 26.38 3.73
C VAL A 362 0.63 25.58 4.88
N ALA A 363 0.63 26.13 6.09
CA ALA A 363 0.09 25.51 7.28
C ALA A 363 -1.41 25.16 7.14
N PHE A 364 -2.21 26.07 6.58
CA PHE A 364 -3.60 25.79 6.23
C PHE A 364 -3.75 24.64 5.23
N GLY A 365 -2.82 24.52 4.27
CA GLY A 365 -2.79 23.40 3.31
C GLY A 365 -2.41 22.06 3.94
N MET A 366 -1.73 22.06 5.09
CA MET A 366 -1.34 20.87 5.83
C MET A 366 -2.47 20.32 6.70
N ILE A 367 -3.40 21.19 7.16
CA ILE A 367 -4.55 20.79 7.99
C ILE A 367 -5.64 20.24 7.08
N ASN A 368 -5.80 18.92 7.08
CA ASN A 368 -6.76 18.24 6.20
C ASN A 368 -8.03 17.81 6.95
N PHE A 369 -8.98 18.76 7.12
CA PHE A 369 -10.26 18.48 7.77
C PHE A 369 -11.11 17.44 7.02
N LYS A 370 -10.98 17.37 5.69
CA LYS A 370 -11.73 16.41 4.87
C LYS A 370 -11.27 14.98 5.15
N GLU A 371 -9.96 14.78 5.30
CA GLU A 371 -9.39 13.46 5.61
C GLU A 371 -9.81 13.00 7.01
N PHE A 372 -9.75 13.90 8.00
CA PHE A 372 -10.29 13.63 9.35
C PHE A 372 -11.75 13.20 9.29
N TYR A 373 -12.60 13.94 8.57
CA TYR A 373 -14.02 13.62 8.43
C TYR A 373 -14.22 12.26 7.74
N THR A 374 -13.45 11.98 6.68
CA THR A 374 -13.49 10.67 6.00
C THR A 374 -13.14 9.54 6.95
N LEU A 375 -12.06 9.66 7.72
CA LEU A 375 -11.66 8.69 8.73
C LEU A 375 -12.73 8.51 9.80
N TRP A 376 -13.34 9.60 10.25
CA TRP A 376 -14.41 9.58 11.28
C TRP A 376 -15.63 8.77 10.82
N VAL A 377 -16.02 8.88 9.56
CA VAL A 377 -17.16 8.18 8.99
C VAL A 377 -16.82 6.71 8.66
N THR A 378 -15.60 6.45 8.15
CA THR A 378 -15.22 5.12 7.68
C THR A 378 -14.69 4.21 8.79
N SER A 379 -13.89 4.74 9.73
CA SER A 379 -13.22 3.95 10.76
C SER A 379 -12.97 4.74 12.04
N ARG A 380 -13.80 4.53 13.05
CA ARG A 380 -13.62 5.17 14.36
C ARG A 380 -12.26 4.89 15.00
N SER A 381 -11.73 3.71 14.77
CA SER A 381 -10.42 3.31 15.30
C SER A 381 -9.26 4.07 14.64
N GLU A 382 -9.35 4.31 13.33
CA GLU A 382 -8.36 5.11 12.62
C GLU A 382 -8.47 6.59 12.98
N SER A 383 -9.70 7.10 13.19
CA SER A 383 -9.91 8.45 13.72
C SER A 383 -9.30 8.63 15.10
N PHE A 384 -9.36 7.60 15.96
CA PHE A 384 -8.70 7.65 17.27
C PHE A 384 -7.18 7.77 17.13
N ILE A 385 -6.56 6.99 16.22
CA ILE A 385 -5.11 7.09 15.96
C ILE A 385 -4.75 8.49 15.45
N TYR A 386 -5.51 9.02 14.48
CA TYR A 386 -5.33 10.38 13.97
C TYR A 386 -5.41 11.42 15.11
N THR A 387 -6.46 11.36 15.91
CA THR A 387 -6.71 12.31 17.00
C THR A 387 -5.64 12.23 18.09
N ALA A 388 -5.26 11.02 18.49
CA ALA A 388 -4.19 10.81 19.46
C ALA A 388 -2.86 11.38 18.97
N THR A 389 -2.48 11.08 17.70
CA THR A 389 -1.29 11.64 17.07
C THR A 389 -1.34 13.18 17.04
N PHE A 390 -2.44 13.72 16.52
CA PHE A 390 -2.65 15.16 16.38
C PHE A 390 -2.58 15.91 17.72
N LEU A 391 -3.34 15.47 18.71
CA LEU A 391 -3.38 16.13 20.02
C LEU A 391 -2.03 16.06 20.75
N THR A 392 -1.36 14.90 20.69
CA THR A 392 -0.06 14.77 21.33
C THR A 392 0.98 15.67 20.66
N ILE A 393 0.97 15.83 19.33
CA ILE A 393 1.85 16.77 18.62
C ILE A 393 1.59 18.20 19.04
N VAL A 394 0.31 18.59 19.12
CA VAL A 394 -0.09 19.98 19.39
C VAL A 394 0.19 20.41 20.84
N PHE A 395 -0.02 19.51 21.81
CA PHE A 395 0.00 19.84 23.23
C PHE A 395 1.21 19.30 24.02
N VAL A 396 1.95 18.33 23.47
CA VAL A 396 3.14 17.78 24.12
C VAL A 396 4.38 18.09 23.28
N ASP A 397 4.66 17.27 22.28
CA ASP A 397 5.75 17.48 21.32
C ASP A 397 5.61 16.58 20.08
N LEU A 398 6.42 16.88 19.07
CA LEU A 398 6.39 16.19 17.78
C LEU A 398 6.79 14.71 17.89
N ILE A 399 7.79 14.41 18.72
CA ILE A 399 8.34 13.06 18.87
C ILE A 399 7.34 12.17 19.61
N ALA A 400 6.85 12.67 20.75
CA ALA A 400 5.82 11.99 21.54
C ALA A 400 4.56 11.74 20.70
N GLY A 401 4.17 12.67 19.83
CA GLY A 401 3.03 12.50 18.93
C GLY A 401 3.17 11.35 17.94
N VAL A 402 4.32 11.23 17.29
CA VAL A 402 4.59 10.09 16.39
C VAL A 402 4.61 8.78 17.18
N GLN A 403 5.26 8.76 18.35
CA GLN A 403 5.31 7.57 19.20
C GLN A 403 3.92 7.16 19.67
N ALA A 404 3.10 8.10 20.13
CA ALA A 404 1.72 7.85 20.56
C ALA A 404 0.86 7.31 19.40
N GLY A 405 0.98 7.89 18.21
CA GLY A 405 0.29 7.42 17.01
C GLY A 405 0.70 6.01 16.61
N MET A 406 1.99 5.73 16.58
CA MET A 406 2.51 4.40 16.27
C MET A 406 2.11 3.37 17.33
N ALA A 407 2.17 3.72 18.61
CA ALA A 407 1.73 2.87 19.71
C ALA A 407 0.22 2.59 19.61
N ALA A 408 -0.61 3.60 19.35
CA ALA A 408 -2.05 3.43 19.15
C ALA A 408 -2.35 2.54 17.94
N ALA A 409 -1.62 2.71 16.83
CA ALA A 409 -1.76 1.87 15.65
C ALA A 409 -1.34 0.41 15.90
N ALA A 410 -0.23 0.20 16.61
CA ALA A 410 0.23 -1.12 17.00
C ALA A 410 -0.76 -1.82 17.95
N LEU A 411 -1.29 -1.11 18.95
CA LEU A 411 -2.31 -1.61 19.86
C LEU A 411 -3.60 -1.98 19.09
N LEU A 412 -4.02 -1.16 18.14
CA LEU A 412 -5.18 -1.45 17.31
C LEU A 412 -4.95 -2.69 16.43
N LEU A 413 -3.75 -2.82 15.86
CA LEU A 413 -3.38 -3.99 15.06
C LEU A 413 -3.40 -5.26 15.91
N LEU A 414 -2.83 -5.21 17.12
CA LEU A 414 -2.87 -6.31 18.08
C LEU A 414 -4.31 -6.65 18.49
N PHE A 415 -5.13 -5.63 18.77
CA PHE A 415 -6.54 -5.81 19.13
C PHE A 415 -7.35 -6.42 17.98
N ASN A 416 -7.12 -5.99 16.75
CA ASN A 416 -7.76 -6.57 15.57
C ASN A 416 -7.26 -7.99 15.28
N ALA A 417 -5.97 -8.26 15.50
CA ALA A 417 -5.42 -9.59 15.39
C ALA A 417 -5.99 -10.55 16.47
N ALA A 418 -6.18 -10.05 17.70
CA ALA A 418 -6.84 -10.80 18.77
C ALA A 418 -8.34 -11.03 18.49
N LYS A 419 -8.99 -10.09 17.82
CA LYS A 419 -10.36 -10.22 17.30
C LYS A 419 -10.46 -11.02 16.01
N ALA A 420 -9.36 -11.23 15.29
CA ALA A 420 -9.33 -12.13 14.15
C ALA A 420 -9.80 -13.50 14.62
N ARG A 421 -11.00 -13.90 14.17
CA ARG A 421 -11.76 -14.97 14.79
C ARG A 421 -11.08 -16.30 14.57
N LEU A 422 -10.49 -16.82 15.62
CA LEU A 422 -10.37 -18.27 15.74
C LEU A 422 -11.82 -18.80 15.86
N LEU A 423 -12.28 -19.44 14.81
CA LEU A 423 -13.52 -20.19 14.84
C LEU A 423 -13.21 -21.58 15.35
N ILE A 424 -13.82 -21.91 16.44
CA ILE A 424 -13.77 -23.26 16.99
C ILE A 424 -15.16 -23.86 16.93
N SER A 425 -15.23 -25.10 16.49
CA SER A 425 -16.47 -25.87 16.53
C SER A 425 -16.18 -27.28 17.01
N SER A 426 -17.02 -27.76 17.87
CA SER A 426 -16.98 -29.16 18.30
C SER A 426 -18.25 -29.86 17.83
N THR A 427 -18.07 -31.07 17.32
CA THR A 427 -19.19 -31.96 16.97
C THR A 427 -18.94 -33.30 17.60
N VAL A 428 -19.88 -33.73 18.42
CA VAL A 428 -19.80 -35.00 19.15
C VAL A 428 -20.68 -35.98 18.41
N TYR A 429 -20.09 -37.13 18.08
CA TYR A 429 -20.77 -38.31 17.55
C TYR A 429 -20.69 -39.44 18.57
N ASP A 430 -21.43 -40.52 18.35
CA ASP A 430 -21.50 -41.61 19.31
C ASP A 430 -20.12 -42.03 19.84
N ASP A 431 -19.12 -42.17 18.94
CA ASP A 431 -17.77 -42.61 19.30
C ASP A 431 -16.66 -41.61 18.97
N THR A 432 -16.98 -40.46 18.39
CA THR A 432 -15.97 -39.49 17.91
C THR A 432 -16.31 -38.07 18.31
N ILE A 433 -15.32 -37.36 18.84
CA ILE A 433 -15.36 -35.91 19.10
C ILE A 433 -14.50 -35.24 18.06
N ARG A 434 -15.09 -34.45 17.19
CA ARG A 434 -14.34 -33.64 16.20
C ARG A 434 -14.24 -32.22 16.68
N LEU A 435 -13.01 -31.75 16.84
CA LEU A 435 -12.65 -30.37 17.19
C LEU A 435 -12.10 -29.70 15.94
N SER A 436 -12.79 -28.73 15.36
CA SER A 436 -12.32 -28.01 14.17
C SER A 436 -11.90 -26.61 14.54
N VAL A 437 -10.71 -26.22 14.07
CA VAL A 437 -10.09 -24.92 14.31
C VAL A 437 -9.86 -24.24 12.98
N SER A 438 -10.38 -23.02 12.81
CA SER A 438 -10.21 -22.22 11.61
C SER A 438 -9.73 -20.82 11.97
N GLY A 439 -8.73 -20.29 11.22
CA GLY A 439 -8.12 -18.99 11.44
C GLY A 439 -6.76 -19.05 12.16
N PRO A 440 -6.28 -17.92 12.71
CA PRO A 440 -4.97 -17.86 13.36
C PRO A 440 -5.02 -18.48 14.75
N LEU A 441 -4.21 -19.52 14.99
CA LEU A 441 -4.01 -20.15 16.29
C LEU A 441 -2.67 -19.65 16.88
N THR A 442 -2.74 -18.56 17.63
CA THR A 442 -1.60 -17.83 18.18
C THR A 442 -1.84 -17.46 19.64
N PHE A 443 -0.82 -16.95 20.34
CA PHE A 443 -0.93 -16.52 21.74
C PHE A 443 -2.12 -15.58 22.02
N LEU A 444 -2.57 -14.79 21.01
CA LEU A 444 -3.71 -13.89 21.12
C LEU A 444 -5.07 -14.61 21.08
N SER A 445 -5.13 -15.78 20.48
CA SER A 445 -6.37 -16.51 20.24
C SER A 445 -6.46 -17.85 20.97
N VAL A 446 -5.35 -18.34 21.51
CA VAL A 446 -5.22 -19.66 22.16
C VAL A 446 -6.18 -19.84 23.35
N GLY A 447 -6.52 -18.75 24.06
CA GLY A 447 -7.45 -18.83 25.18
C GLY A 447 -8.84 -19.41 24.85
N LYS A 448 -9.23 -19.41 23.55
CA LYS A 448 -10.47 -20.05 23.11
C LYS A 448 -10.40 -21.58 23.06
N ILE A 449 -9.18 -22.16 23.03
CA ILE A 449 -9.00 -23.61 23.10
C ILE A 449 -9.41 -24.16 24.47
N ALA A 450 -9.41 -23.35 25.51
CA ALA A 450 -9.92 -23.72 26.84
C ALA A 450 -11.36 -24.27 26.80
N ASP A 451 -12.18 -23.84 25.84
CA ASP A 451 -13.53 -24.38 25.64
C ASP A 451 -13.48 -25.88 25.22
N PHE A 452 -12.43 -26.30 24.47
CA PHE A 452 -12.20 -27.69 24.11
C PHE A 452 -11.69 -28.51 25.32
N GLU A 453 -10.81 -27.93 26.13
CA GLU A 453 -10.32 -28.56 27.35
C GLU A 453 -11.47 -28.89 28.29
N GLU A 454 -12.41 -27.98 28.49
CA GLU A 454 -13.60 -28.20 29.31
C GLU A 454 -14.49 -29.31 28.73
N GLN A 455 -14.66 -29.36 27.39
CA GLN A 455 -15.43 -30.44 26.75
C GLN A 455 -14.77 -31.80 26.86
N LEU A 456 -13.45 -31.89 26.64
CA LEU A 456 -12.68 -33.11 26.75
C LEU A 456 -12.64 -33.63 28.19
N SER A 457 -12.61 -32.71 29.17
CA SER A 457 -12.64 -33.09 30.59
C SER A 457 -13.95 -33.79 31.02
N LYS A 458 -15.04 -33.57 30.27
CA LYS A 458 -16.35 -34.20 30.48
C LYS A 458 -16.62 -35.42 29.58
N ALA A 459 -15.70 -35.74 28.67
CA ALA A 459 -15.86 -36.84 27.73
C ALA A 459 -15.73 -38.20 28.43
N GLN A 460 -16.52 -39.20 27.99
CA GLN A 460 -16.40 -40.58 28.46
C GLN A 460 -15.14 -41.23 27.89
N SER A 461 -14.49 -42.12 28.63
CA SER A 461 -13.37 -42.96 28.18
C SER A 461 -13.73 -43.72 26.91
N ASP A 462 -12.73 -44.03 26.09
CA ASP A 462 -12.81 -44.81 24.84
C ASP A 462 -13.36 -44.07 23.61
N LYS A 463 -13.55 -42.72 23.67
CA LYS A 463 -13.89 -41.92 22.49
C LYS A 463 -12.64 -41.51 21.72
N THR A 464 -12.82 -41.34 20.42
CA THR A 464 -11.78 -40.78 19.55
C THR A 464 -11.95 -39.27 19.38
N VAL A 465 -10.86 -38.54 19.53
CA VAL A 465 -10.78 -37.09 19.33
C VAL A 465 -10.02 -36.80 18.04
N VAL A 466 -10.65 -36.10 17.13
CA VAL A 466 -10.01 -35.61 15.86
C VAL A 466 -9.91 -34.11 15.91
N LEU A 467 -8.69 -33.56 15.98
CA LEU A 467 -8.41 -32.14 15.88
C LEU A 467 -8.15 -31.79 14.41
N ASP A 468 -9.09 -31.07 13.79
CA ASP A 468 -8.99 -30.63 12.40
C ASP A 468 -8.38 -29.23 12.35
N LEU A 469 -7.16 -29.13 11.81
CA LEU A 469 -6.35 -27.90 11.64
C LEU A 469 -6.25 -27.47 10.17
N THR A 470 -7.08 -28.03 9.28
CA THR A 470 -7.00 -27.78 7.84
C THR A 470 -7.08 -26.28 7.50
N ASP A 471 -7.91 -25.52 8.22
CA ASP A 471 -8.17 -24.12 7.99
C ASP A 471 -7.37 -23.20 8.93
N VAL A 472 -6.33 -23.70 9.58
CA VAL A 472 -5.42 -22.90 10.41
C VAL A 472 -4.48 -22.11 9.51
N THR A 473 -4.63 -20.77 9.53
CA THR A 473 -3.87 -19.84 8.67
C THR A 473 -2.49 -19.49 9.21
N SER A 474 -2.33 -19.45 10.52
CA SER A 474 -1.05 -19.25 11.24
C SER A 474 -1.05 -19.97 12.56
N LEU A 475 0.13 -20.47 12.95
CA LEU A 475 0.41 -21.15 14.20
C LEU A 475 1.69 -20.57 14.79
N ASP A 476 1.68 -20.24 16.08
CA ASP A 476 2.89 -19.88 16.85
C ASP A 476 3.17 -20.90 17.96
N SER A 477 4.23 -20.68 18.72
CA SER A 477 4.63 -21.58 19.81
C SER A 477 3.55 -21.76 20.88
N SER A 478 2.76 -20.71 21.17
CA SER A 478 1.65 -20.80 22.12
C SER A 478 0.49 -21.64 21.60
N GLY A 479 0.17 -21.47 20.29
CA GLY A 479 -0.84 -22.30 19.63
C GLY A 479 -0.42 -23.77 19.53
N ALA A 480 0.86 -24.02 19.24
CA ALA A 480 1.41 -25.39 19.21
C ALA A 480 1.41 -26.02 20.62
N SER A 481 1.79 -25.27 21.67
CA SER A 481 1.71 -25.74 23.06
C SER A 481 0.29 -26.14 23.47
N ALA A 482 -0.71 -25.34 23.11
CA ALA A 482 -2.10 -25.66 23.43
C ALA A 482 -2.60 -26.93 22.73
N ILE A 483 -2.09 -27.26 21.54
CA ILE A 483 -2.38 -28.55 20.88
C ILE A 483 -1.76 -29.71 21.67
N VAL A 484 -0.52 -29.54 22.17
CA VAL A 484 0.14 -30.51 23.03
C VAL A 484 -0.64 -30.69 24.32
N ASP A 485 -1.12 -29.61 24.93
CA ASP A 485 -1.94 -29.66 26.15
C ASP A 485 -3.26 -30.46 25.94
N LEU A 486 -3.95 -30.26 24.82
CA LEU A 486 -5.12 -31.04 24.42
C LEU A 486 -4.79 -32.54 24.28
N TYR A 487 -3.63 -32.87 23.70
CA TYR A 487 -3.16 -34.24 23.59
C TYR A 487 -2.91 -34.86 24.97
N GLN A 488 -2.28 -34.14 25.89
CA GLN A 488 -2.03 -34.66 27.26
C GLN A 488 -3.36 -34.92 27.98
N ILE A 489 -4.35 -34.05 27.86
CA ILE A 489 -5.70 -34.25 28.42
C ILE A 489 -6.34 -35.53 27.84
N CYS A 490 -6.22 -35.74 26.53
CA CYS A 490 -6.72 -36.96 25.88
C CYS A 490 -6.01 -38.22 26.40
N LYS A 491 -4.69 -38.17 26.55
CA LYS A 491 -3.86 -39.27 27.10
C LYS A 491 -4.26 -39.64 28.53
N GLU A 492 -4.43 -38.64 29.40
CA GLU A 492 -4.88 -38.84 30.80
C GLU A 492 -6.28 -39.44 30.90
N ARG A 493 -7.15 -39.16 29.91
CA ARG A 493 -8.52 -39.66 29.85
C ARG A 493 -8.70 -40.96 29.06
N HIS A 494 -7.61 -41.56 28.58
CA HIS A 494 -7.65 -42.73 27.69
C HIS A 494 -8.47 -42.51 26.40
N LEU A 495 -8.46 -41.28 25.85
CA LEU A 495 -9.06 -40.92 24.57
C LEU A 495 -8.03 -41.11 23.46
N GLN A 496 -8.45 -41.64 22.32
CA GLN A 496 -7.58 -41.68 21.12
C GLN A 496 -7.55 -40.33 20.48
N PHE A 497 -6.36 -39.74 20.25
CA PHE A 497 -6.21 -38.40 19.70
C PHE A 497 -5.54 -38.44 18.33
N TYR A 498 -6.15 -37.73 17.36
CA TYR A 498 -5.63 -37.61 16.00
C TYR A 498 -5.67 -36.17 15.53
N ILE A 499 -4.67 -35.77 14.72
CA ILE A 499 -4.59 -34.49 14.08
C ILE A 499 -4.82 -34.64 12.57
N LYS A 500 -5.65 -33.76 12.00
CA LYS A 500 -5.90 -33.69 10.57
C LYS A 500 -5.54 -32.32 10.03
N GLY A 501 -4.90 -32.25 8.84
CA GLY A 501 -4.67 -31.02 8.11
C GLY A 501 -3.54 -30.12 8.64
N LEU A 502 -2.62 -30.65 9.43
CA LEU A 502 -1.44 -29.89 9.85
C LEU A 502 -0.53 -29.61 8.65
N SER A 503 -0.26 -28.33 8.39
CA SER A 503 0.65 -27.93 7.30
C SER A 503 2.10 -28.27 7.66
N ARG A 504 2.86 -28.82 6.71
CA ARG A 504 4.30 -29.15 6.86
C ARG A 504 5.14 -27.99 7.41
N ARG A 505 4.78 -26.74 7.11
CA ARG A 505 5.46 -25.57 7.66
C ARG A 505 5.37 -25.43 9.18
N PHE A 506 4.42 -26.10 9.81
CA PHE A 506 4.20 -26.07 11.25
C PHE A 506 4.77 -27.29 11.98
N GLU A 507 5.11 -28.36 11.24
CA GLU A 507 5.63 -29.62 11.83
C GLU A 507 6.89 -29.38 12.68
N SER A 508 7.82 -28.56 12.20
CA SER A 508 9.06 -28.23 12.92
C SER A 508 8.87 -27.54 14.28
N MET A 509 7.70 -26.99 14.55
CA MET A 509 7.41 -26.37 15.85
C MET A 509 7.16 -27.45 16.92
N PHE A 510 6.57 -28.57 16.52
CA PHE A 510 6.29 -29.69 17.42
C PHE A 510 7.55 -30.50 17.75
N ASP A 511 8.50 -30.59 16.82
CA ASP A 511 9.82 -31.24 17.05
C ASP A 511 10.56 -30.66 18.25
N VAL A 512 10.34 -29.34 18.52
CA VAL A 512 11.00 -28.62 19.62
C VAL A 512 10.22 -28.70 20.93
N LEU A 513 8.88 -28.81 20.86
CA LEU A 513 8.01 -28.76 22.04
C LEU A 513 7.84 -30.10 22.72
N ASP A 514 7.68 -31.20 21.98
CA ASP A 514 7.55 -32.54 22.51
C ASP A 514 7.88 -33.58 21.43
N SER A 515 9.01 -34.26 21.59
CA SER A 515 9.47 -35.30 20.65
C SER A 515 8.61 -36.56 20.63
N GLU A 516 7.82 -36.84 21.68
CA GLU A 516 6.88 -37.97 21.72
C GLU A 516 5.56 -37.69 20.99
N PHE A 517 5.20 -36.41 20.84
CA PHE A 517 3.93 -36.00 20.24
C PHE A 517 3.90 -36.18 18.71
N LEU A 518 5.07 -36.02 18.11
CA LEU A 518 5.14 -36.07 16.68
C LEU A 518 5.13 -37.43 16.19
N LEU A 519 4.12 -38.02 15.97
CA LEU A 519 4.35 -38.79 15.19
C LEU A 519 3.55 -39.69 14.53
N GLU A 520 3.91 -40.27 13.59
CA GLU A 520 3.37 -41.24 12.61
C GLU A 520 2.03 -41.92 12.99
N ASP A 521 1.79 -42.16 14.29
CA ASP A 521 0.57 -42.78 14.80
C ASP A 521 -0.62 -41.83 15.06
N HIS A 522 -0.40 -40.54 15.11
CA HIS A 522 -1.44 -39.55 15.46
C HIS A 522 -1.83 -38.61 14.34
N TYR A 523 -1.20 -38.73 13.16
CA TYR A 523 -1.47 -37.88 12.03
C TYR A 523 -2.37 -38.55 10.98
N LEU A 524 -3.46 -37.85 10.59
CA LEU A 524 -4.38 -38.31 9.55
C LEU A 524 -4.17 -37.46 8.28
N VAL A 525 -3.73 -38.12 7.21
CA VAL A 525 -3.62 -37.47 5.89
C VAL A 525 -4.99 -37.38 5.21
N SER A 526 -5.84 -38.37 5.43
CA SER A 526 -7.19 -38.46 4.88
C SER A 526 -8.18 -39.15 5.81
N GLU A 527 -9.48 -38.98 5.55
CA GLU A 527 -10.53 -39.78 6.26
C GLU A 527 -10.47 -41.30 5.94
N HIS A 528 -9.68 -41.67 4.92
CA HIS A 528 -9.48 -43.07 4.56
C HIS A 528 -8.57 -43.79 5.59
N ASP A 529 -7.61 -43.03 6.18
CA ASP A 529 -6.68 -43.58 7.18
C ASP A 529 -7.39 -44.01 8.48
N LEU A 530 -8.57 -43.42 8.76
CA LEU A 530 -9.45 -43.84 9.85
C LEU A 530 -10.12 -45.20 9.61
N LYS A 531 -10.33 -45.58 8.33
CA LYS A 531 -10.98 -46.85 7.98
C LYS A 531 -10.03 -48.06 8.08
N ASP A 532 -8.75 -47.85 7.79
CA ASP A 532 -7.74 -48.91 7.76
C ASP A 532 -7.27 -49.34 9.18
N LYS A 533 -7.58 -48.52 10.23
CA LYS A 533 -7.22 -48.79 11.63
C LYS A 533 -8.39 -49.34 12.47
N GLU A 534 -9.25 -50.22 11.92
CA GLU A 534 -10.41 -50.81 12.62
C GLU A 534 -11.36 -49.82 13.31
N PHE A 535 -11.61 -48.71 12.66
CA PHE A 535 -12.50 -47.70 13.19
C PHE A 535 -13.97 -48.07 12.90
N THR A 536 -14.69 -48.51 13.91
CA THR A 536 -16.11 -48.87 13.78
C THR A 536 -17.08 -47.67 13.87
N GLY A 537 -16.56 -46.44 14.01
CA GLY A 537 -17.38 -45.23 13.97
C GLY A 537 -17.94 -44.98 12.57
N LYS A 538 -19.25 -44.93 12.39
CA LYS A 538 -19.89 -44.61 11.11
C LYS A 538 -19.40 -43.27 10.58
N VAL A 539 -18.48 -43.32 9.60
CA VAL A 539 -18.09 -42.12 8.82
C VAL A 539 -19.35 -41.54 8.20
N ARG A 540 -19.58 -40.27 8.44
CA ARG A 540 -20.76 -39.59 7.92
C ARG A 540 -20.96 -39.81 6.44
N SER A 541 -22.21 -39.97 6.08
CA SER A 541 -22.67 -39.81 4.69
C SER A 541 -22.19 -38.44 4.16
N SER A 542 -21.94 -38.40 2.87
CA SER A 542 -21.66 -37.12 2.14
C SER A 542 -22.63 -35.99 2.51
N HIS A 543 -23.88 -36.33 2.80
CA HIS A 543 -24.92 -35.42 3.29
C HIS A 543 -24.53 -34.69 4.59
N GLY A 544 -23.96 -35.36 5.56
CA GLY A 544 -23.58 -34.74 6.82
C GLY A 544 -22.43 -33.73 6.67
N ARG A 545 -21.51 -33.93 5.69
CA ARG A 545 -20.49 -32.94 5.34
C ARG A 545 -21.09 -31.71 4.70
N LEU A 546 -22.09 -31.88 3.83
CA LEU A 546 -22.81 -30.79 3.20
C LEU A 546 -23.58 -29.94 4.23
N VAL A 547 -24.28 -30.58 5.18
CA VAL A 547 -25.01 -29.87 6.25
C VAL A 547 -24.05 -29.06 7.12
N HIS A 548 -22.88 -29.58 7.43
CA HIS A 548 -21.87 -28.83 8.17
C HIS A 548 -21.36 -27.62 7.37
N GLY A 549 -21.10 -27.80 6.05
CA GLY A 549 -20.73 -26.71 5.14
C GLY A 549 -21.80 -25.61 5.07
N VAL A 550 -23.09 -25.98 5.05
CA VAL A 550 -24.21 -25.01 5.08
C VAL A 550 -24.20 -24.18 6.36
N ASN A 551 -23.93 -24.79 7.52
CA ASN A 551 -23.84 -24.07 8.79
C ASN A 551 -22.64 -23.09 8.82
N LEU A 552 -21.50 -23.51 8.27
CA LEU A 552 -20.33 -22.61 8.14
C LEU A 552 -20.64 -21.43 7.22
N PHE A 553 -21.22 -21.70 6.05
CA PHE A 553 -21.64 -20.69 5.08
C PHE A 553 -22.64 -19.67 5.68
N HIS A 554 -23.68 -20.17 6.40
CA HIS A 554 -24.63 -19.29 7.09
C HIS A 554 -23.94 -18.35 8.11
N ASN A 555 -22.97 -18.88 8.87
CA ASN A 555 -22.22 -18.09 9.84
C ASN A 555 -21.30 -17.06 9.17
N GLN A 556 -20.67 -17.39 8.03
CA GLN A 556 -19.87 -16.46 7.26
C GLN A 556 -20.70 -15.29 6.73
N ILE A 557 -21.84 -15.58 6.08
CA ILE A 557 -22.75 -14.55 5.57
C ILE A 557 -23.25 -13.64 6.67
N LYS A 558 -23.68 -14.20 7.80
CA LYS A 558 -24.22 -13.42 8.92
C LYS A 558 -23.25 -12.39 9.46
N HIS A 559 -21.93 -12.60 9.30
CA HIS A 559 -20.92 -11.80 9.96
C HIS A 559 -20.05 -10.96 9.02
N ASN A 560 -19.77 -11.41 7.80
CA ASN A 560 -18.82 -10.76 6.88
C ASN A 560 -19.47 -10.25 5.59
N ASP A 561 -20.41 -11.00 5.02
CA ASP A 561 -20.87 -10.79 3.64
C ASP A 561 -22.35 -10.40 3.53
N LYS A 562 -22.92 -9.91 4.63
CA LYS A 562 -24.36 -9.58 4.69
C LYS A 562 -24.78 -8.60 3.59
N ARG A 563 -23.97 -7.58 3.29
CA ARG A 563 -24.25 -6.58 2.24
C ARG A 563 -24.28 -7.20 0.85
N LEU A 564 -23.29 -8.03 0.53
CA LEU A 564 -23.21 -8.69 -0.77
C LEU A 564 -24.48 -9.50 -1.05
N PHE A 565 -24.94 -10.29 -0.06
CA PHE A 565 -26.14 -11.10 -0.22
C PHE A 565 -27.42 -10.26 -0.23
N GLU A 566 -27.48 -9.13 0.47
CA GLU A 566 -28.61 -8.19 0.38
C GLU A 566 -28.74 -7.57 -1.02
N GLU A 567 -27.63 -7.31 -1.70
CA GLU A 567 -27.60 -6.75 -3.06
C GLU A 567 -28.08 -7.77 -4.11
N ILE A 568 -27.68 -9.04 -4.01
CA ILE A 568 -27.97 -10.06 -5.00
C ILE A 568 -29.31 -10.80 -4.79
N VAL A 569 -30.00 -10.60 -3.65
CA VAL A 569 -31.28 -11.26 -3.32
C VAL A 569 -32.37 -11.03 -4.39
N HIS A 570 -32.38 -9.84 -4.98
CA HIS A 570 -33.48 -9.43 -5.88
C HIS A 570 -33.12 -9.48 -7.37
N LYS A 571 -31.82 -9.53 -7.72
CA LYS A 571 -31.35 -9.51 -9.11
C LYS A 571 -30.04 -10.29 -9.23
N GLN A 572 -29.94 -11.14 -10.25
CA GLN A 572 -28.66 -11.65 -10.70
C GLN A 572 -28.13 -10.74 -11.81
N ASP A 573 -26.85 -10.39 -11.77
CA ASP A 573 -26.21 -9.45 -12.70
C ASP A 573 -24.82 -9.95 -13.14
N PRO A 574 -24.73 -11.18 -13.67
CA PRO A 574 -23.45 -11.75 -14.08
C PRO A 574 -22.94 -11.04 -15.35
N HIS A 575 -21.67 -10.66 -15.32
CA HIS A 575 -21.01 -10.08 -16.49
C HIS A 575 -20.45 -11.13 -17.45
N THR A 576 -20.20 -12.37 -16.98
CA THR A 576 -19.55 -13.42 -17.76
C THR A 576 -20.30 -14.74 -17.69
N LEU A 577 -20.52 -15.36 -18.86
CA LEU A 577 -20.94 -16.74 -19.00
C LEU A 577 -19.70 -17.65 -19.01
N PHE A 578 -19.54 -18.47 -17.96
CA PHE A 578 -18.39 -19.36 -17.80
C PHE A 578 -18.79 -20.82 -18.07
N ILE A 579 -18.25 -21.40 -19.14
CA ILE A 579 -18.55 -22.76 -19.58
C ILE A 579 -17.36 -23.67 -19.28
N THR A 580 -17.55 -24.69 -18.43
CA THR A 580 -16.44 -25.56 -18.02
C THR A 580 -16.88 -27.00 -17.75
N CYS A 581 -15.89 -27.86 -17.51
CA CYS A 581 -16.14 -29.27 -17.21
C CYS A 581 -16.80 -29.46 -15.83
N SER A 582 -17.58 -30.55 -15.70
CA SER A 582 -18.13 -31.01 -14.41
C SER A 582 -17.08 -31.63 -13.47
N ASP A 583 -15.81 -31.67 -13.85
CA ASP A 583 -14.70 -32.17 -13.02
C ASP A 583 -14.69 -31.47 -11.65
N SER A 584 -14.73 -32.23 -10.56
CA SER A 584 -14.87 -31.73 -9.19
C SER A 584 -13.70 -30.83 -8.73
N ARG A 585 -12.55 -30.90 -9.40
CA ARG A 585 -11.36 -30.10 -9.11
C ARG A 585 -11.47 -28.66 -9.64
N LEU A 586 -12.44 -28.37 -10.54
CA LEU A 586 -12.66 -27.04 -11.08
C LEU A 586 -13.66 -26.27 -10.22
N ASN A 587 -13.27 -25.08 -9.80
CA ASN A 587 -14.17 -24.13 -9.17
C ASN A 587 -13.99 -22.76 -9.85
N PRO A 588 -14.88 -22.39 -10.80
CA PRO A 588 -14.75 -21.14 -11.56
C PRO A 588 -14.60 -19.90 -10.70
N ALA A 589 -15.43 -19.75 -9.67
CA ALA A 589 -15.37 -18.58 -8.80
C ALA A 589 -14.03 -18.48 -8.05
N ALA A 590 -13.50 -19.61 -7.55
CA ALA A 590 -12.18 -19.62 -6.91
C ALA A 590 -11.03 -19.35 -7.89
N MET A 591 -11.16 -19.84 -9.16
CA MET A 591 -10.13 -19.64 -10.19
C MET A 591 -10.04 -18.20 -10.69
N THR A 592 -11.15 -17.46 -10.64
CA THR A 592 -11.27 -16.08 -11.13
C THR A 592 -11.35 -15.06 -10.01
N SER A 593 -11.39 -15.50 -8.74
CA SER A 593 -11.60 -14.66 -7.55
C SER A 593 -12.86 -13.79 -7.65
N THR A 594 -13.92 -14.38 -8.25
CA THR A 594 -15.22 -13.71 -8.42
C THR A 594 -16.14 -13.98 -7.23
N GLU A 595 -17.01 -13.01 -6.95
CA GLU A 595 -18.03 -13.08 -5.91
C GLU A 595 -19.31 -13.77 -6.39
N PRO A 596 -20.17 -14.24 -5.47
CA PRO A 596 -21.47 -14.81 -5.83
C PRO A 596 -22.31 -13.79 -6.63
N GLY A 597 -22.81 -14.22 -7.79
CA GLY A 597 -23.63 -13.39 -8.69
C GLY A 597 -22.90 -12.83 -9.91
N GLU A 598 -21.55 -12.81 -9.93
CA GLU A 598 -20.76 -12.25 -11.03
C GLU A 598 -20.62 -13.19 -12.24
N LEU A 599 -20.71 -14.51 -12.03
CA LEU A 599 -20.63 -15.50 -13.10
C LEU A 599 -21.95 -16.25 -13.30
N PHE A 600 -22.36 -16.41 -14.55
CA PHE A 600 -23.37 -17.42 -14.95
C PHE A 600 -22.62 -18.67 -15.42
N ILE A 601 -22.75 -19.79 -14.70
CA ILE A 601 -21.87 -20.95 -14.90
C ILE A 601 -22.64 -22.11 -15.55
N ILE A 602 -22.11 -22.61 -16.67
CA ILE A 602 -22.55 -23.88 -17.31
C ILE A 602 -21.46 -24.92 -17.04
N ARG A 603 -21.85 -26.06 -16.47
CA ARG A 603 -20.93 -27.19 -16.23
C ARG A 603 -21.50 -28.45 -16.82
N ASN A 604 -20.76 -29.09 -17.73
CA ASN A 604 -21.12 -30.35 -18.32
C ASN A 604 -19.90 -31.27 -18.52
N VAL A 605 -20.12 -32.48 -18.99
CA VAL A 605 -19.05 -33.46 -19.23
C VAL A 605 -18.24 -33.02 -20.45
N GLY A 606 -17.03 -32.50 -20.18
CA GLY A 606 -16.06 -32.08 -21.21
C GLY A 606 -16.22 -30.68 -21.74
N ASN A 607 -16.91 -29.76 -21.03
CA ASN A 607 -17.16 -28.37 -21.47
C ASN A 607 -17.66 -28.26 -22.93
N PHE A 608 -18.48 -29.21 -23.35
CA PHE A 608 -18.94 -29.37 -24.72
C PHE A 608 -20.25 -28.59 -24.96
N ILE A 609 -20.31 -27.83 -26.02
CA ILE A 609 -21.51 -27.16 -26.53
C ILE A 609 -21.88 -27.84 -27.87
N PRO A 610 -23.00 -28.53 -27.94
CA PRO A 610 -23.46 -29.15 -29.17
C PRO A 610 -23.66 -28.10 -30.27
N PRO A 611 -23.36 -28.41 -31.56
CA PRO A 611 -23.65 -27.51 -32.67
C PRO A 611 -25.13 -27.14 -32.75
N TYR A 612 -25.42 -25.93 -33.22
CA TYR A 612 -26.80 -25.46 -33.42
C TYR A 612 -27.59 -26.41 -34.34
N GLY A 613 -28.84 -26.69 -34.00
CA GLY A 613 -29.68 -27.66 -34.72
C GLY A 613 -29.51 -29.11 -34.25
N LYS A 614 -28.39 -29.49 -33.64
CA LYS A 614 -28.20 -30.77 -32.95
C LYS A 614 -28.46 -30.66 -31.44
N ALA A 615 -28.68 -29.44 -30.95
CA ALA A 615 -28.86 -29.12 -29.54
C ALA A 615 -30.34 -29.15 -29.06
N VAL A 616 -31.26 -29.67 -29.87
CA VAL A 616 -32.68 -29.77 -29.49
C VAL A 616 -32.78 -30.68 -28.25
N HIS A 617 -33.33 -30.14 -27.17
CA HIS A 617 -33.47 -30.79 -25.86
C HIS A 617 -32.17 -30.85 -24.98
N HIS A 618 -31.12 -30.10 -25.30
CA HIS A 618 -29.97 -30.00 -24.44
C HIS A 618 -30.06 -28.76 -23.51
N SER A 619 -29.71 -28.93 -22.25
CA SER A 619 -29.77 -27.88 -21.22
C SER A 619 -28.82 -26.69 -21.53
N GLU A 620 -27.74 -26.97 -22.22
CA GLU A 620 -26.74 -25.97 -22.63
C GLU A 620 -27.30 -24.90 -23.56
N ALA A 621 -28.13 -25.32 -24.56
CA ALA A 621 -28.79 -24.41 -25.47
C ALA A 621 -29.80 -23.51 -24.75
N ALA A 622 -30.59 -24.09 -23.85
CA ALA A 622 -31.54 -23.32 -23.04
C ALA A 622 -30.83 -22.34 -22.10
N ALA A 623 -29.69 -22.73 -21.49
CA ALA A 623 -28.90 -21.88 -20.64
C ALA A 623 -28.22 -20.73 -21.42
N LEU A 624 -27.78 -20.98 -22.67
CA LEU A 624 -27.28 -19.95 -23.59
C LEU A 624 -28.36 -18.93 -23.93
N ASP A 625 -29.55 -19.38 -24.32
CA ASP A 625 -30.66 -18.50 -24.60
C ASP A 625 -31.07 -17.65 -23.41
N PHE A 626 -31.14 -18.26 -22.22
CA PHE A 626 -31.46 -17.53 -21.00
C PHE A 626 -30.39 -16.48 -20.68
N ALA A 627 -29.12 -16.88 -20.63
CA ALA A 627 -28.02 -16.00 -20.27
C ALA A 627 -27.89 -14.81 -21.23
N LEU A 628 -28.00 -15.05 -22.54
CA LEU A 628 -27.77 -14.00 -23.52
C LEU A 628 -29.03 -13.16 -23.86
N LYS A 629 -30.28 -13.62 -23.57
CA LYS A 629 -31.49 -12.84 -23.77
C LYS A 629 -31.93 -12.04 -22.55
N TYR A 630 -31.69 -12.56 -21.35
CA TYR A 630 -32.24 -11.99 -20.12
C TYR A 630 -31.23 -11.40 -19.18
N LEU A 631 -29.91 -11.64 -19.41
CA LEU A 631 -28.84 -11.12 -18.59
C LEU A 631 -27.87 -10.28 -19.42
N ASP A 632 -27.16 -9.36 -18.78
CA ASP A 632 -26.21 -8.43 -19.42
C ASP A 632 -24.78 -9.02 -19.52
N ILE A 633 -24.73 -10.23 -20.13
CA ILE A 633 -23.47 -10.93 -20.39
C ILE A 633 -22.67 -10.19 -21.47
N THR A 634 -21.42 -9.82 -21.16
CA THR A 634 -20.46 -9.19 -22.09
C THR A 634 -19.43 -10.17 -22.64
N ASP A 635 -19.16 -11.23 -21.88
CA ASP A 635 -18.07 -12.16 -22.19
C ASP A 635 -18.50 -13.62 -22.00
N ILE A 636 -18.04 -14.50 -22.89
CA ILE A 636 -18.16 -15.97 -22.76
C ILE A 636 -16.76 -16.54 -22.61
N VAL A 637 -16.52 -17.29 -21.55
CA VAL A 637 -15.26 -18.02 -21.32
C VAL A 637 -15.53 -19.52 -21.37
N ILE A 638 -14.86 -20.21 -22.28
CA ILE A 638 -14.87 -21.68 -22.36
C ILE A 638 -13.56 -22.19 -21.75
N CYS A 639 -13.64 -22.88 -20.62
CA CYS A 639 -12.46 -23.35 -19.90
C CYS A 639 -12.34 -24.87 -19.95
N GLY A 640 -11.41 -25.36 -20.80
CA GLY A 640 -10.91 -26.75 -20.76
C GLY A 640 -9.85 -26.92 -19.66
N HIS A 641 -9.48 -28.17 -19.40
CA HIS A 641 -8.47 -28.45 -18.37
C HIS A 641 -7.61 -29.68 -18.66
N ALA A 642 -6.43 -29.70 -18.04
CA ALA A 642 -5.53 -30.86 -18.08
C ALA A 642 -6.19 -32.13 -17.50
N ASN A 643 -5.83 -33.28 -18.02
CA ASN A 643 -6.27 -34.60 -17.55
C ASN A 643 -7.81 -34.73 -17.46
N CYS A 644 -8.54 -34.14 -18.42
CA CYS A 644 -9.99 -34.24 -18.51
C CYS A 644 -10.43 -35.66 -18.83
N GLY A 645 -11.29 -36.24 -17.95
CA GLY A 645 -11.84 -37.58 -18.13
C GLY A 645 -12.71 -37.73 -19.38
N ALA A 646 -13.47 -36.70 -19.74
CA ALA A 646 -14.29 -36.67 -20.96
C ALA A 646 -13.44 -36.65 -22.23
N ILE A 647 -12.35 -35.89 -22.24
CA ILE A 647 -11.40 -35.84 -23.37
C ILE A 647 -10.65 -37.18 -23.53
N LYS A 648 -10.29 -37.81 -22.41
CA LYS A 648 -9.74 -39.16 -22.42
C LYS A 648 -10.75 -40.16 -23.01
N ALA A 649 -12.00 -40.14 -22.54
CA ALA A 649 -13.06 -40.97 -23.08
C ALA A 649 -13.33 -40.71 -24.56
N CYS A 650 -13.24 -39.47 -25.02
CA CYS A 650 -13.36 -39.10 -26.43
C CYS A 650 -12.22 -39.68 -27.27
N LYS A 651 -11.00 -39.67 -26.77
CA LYS A 651 -9.81 -40.23 -27.46
C LYS A 651 -9.88 -41.76 -27.54
N GLU A 652 -10.26 -42.42 -26.46
CA GLU A 652 -10.30 -43.88 -26.26
C GLU A 652 -11.73 -44.45 -26.52
N PHE A 653 -12.57 -43.78 -27.30
CA PHE A 653 -13.99 -44.05 -27.42
C PHE A 653 -14.29 -45.48 -27.89
N ASP A 654 -15.06 -46.19 -27.08
CA ASP A 654 -15.70 -47.45 -27.43
C ASP A 654 -17.17 -47.39 -26.94
N SER A 655 -18.12 -47.44 -27.90
CA SER A 655 -19.55 -47.32 -27.61
C SER A 655 -20.11 -48.48 -26.78
N GLN A 656 -19.40 -49.62 -26.70
CA GLN A 656 -19.87 -50.78 -25.94
C GLN A 656 -19.47 -50.72 -24.45
N THR A 657 -18.47 -49.95 -24.11
CA THR A 657 -17.95 -49.83 -22.74
C THR A 657 -18.62 -48.73 -21.91
N PHE A 658 -19.27 -47.77 -22.52
CA PHE A 658 -19.93 -46.65 -21.86
C PHE A 658 -21.43 -46.86 -21.65
N PRO A 659 -22.03 -46.35 -20.53
CA PRO A 659 -23.48 -46.26 -20.39
C PRO A 659 -24.11 -45.44 -21.54
N ALA A 660 -25.32 -45.79 -21.95
CA ALA A 660 -25.94 -45.31 -23.18
C ALA A 660 -25.91 -43.78 -23.36
N TYR A 661 -26.32 -43.01 -22.35
CA TYR A 661 -26.32 -41.54 -22.44
C TYR A 661 -24.89 -40.94 -22.49
N LEU A 662 -23.92 -41.53 -21.78
CA LEU A 662 -22.53 -41.11 -21.85
C LEU A 662 -21.94 -41.45 -23.23
N ALA A 663 -22.24 -42.64 -23.76
CA ALA A 663 -21.78 -43.02 -25.10
C ALA A 663 -22.33 -42.08 -26.19
N GLU A 664 -23.60 -41.69 -26.10
CA GLU A 664 -24.19 -40.71 -27.00
C GLU A 664 -23.52 -39.36 -26.93
N TRP A 665 -23.30 -38.83 -25.69
CA TRP A 665 -22.68 -37.54 -25.47
C TRP A 665 -21.22 -37.50 -25.93
N ILE A 666 -20.40 -38.48 -25.56
CA ILE A 666 -19.01 -38.60 -26.01
C ILE A 666 -18.92 -38.85 -27.49
N GLY A 667 -19.86 -39.60 -28.05
CA GLY A 667 -19.98 -39.86 -29.50
C GLY A 667 -20.23 -38.57 -30.29
N LEU A 668 -21.07 -37.66 -29.77
CA LEU A 668 -21.29 -36.32 -30.34
C LEU A 668 -20.01 -35.48 -30.28
N MET A 669 -19.33 -35.42 -29.10
CA MET A 669 -18.06 -34.72 -28.97
C MET A 669 -17.01 -35.22 -29.96
N ARG A 670 -16.88 -36.55 -30.09
CA ARG A 670 -15.88 -37.17 -30.98
C ARG A 670 -16.14 -36.83 -32.46
N LYS A 671 -17.37 -36.71 -32.89
CA LYS A 671 -17.74 -36.35 -34.27
C LYS A 671 -17.34 -34.89 -34.61
N GLU A 672 -17.34 -34.01 -33.63
CA GLU A 672 -16.99 -32.61 -33.81
C GLU A 672 -15.44 -32.35 -33.69
N LEU A 673 -14.74 -33.28 -33.07
CA LEU A 673 -13.28 -33.16 -32.87
C LEU A 673 -12.53 -34.02 -33.90
N VAL A 674 -11.91 -33.37 -34.88
CA VAL A 674 -11.04 -34.04 -35.86
C VAL A 674 -9.61 -33.98 -35.29
N PHE A 675 -9.01 -35.17 -35.00
CA PHE A 675 -7.68 -35.26 -34.46
C PHE A 675 -6.97 -36.54 -34.88
N ASP A 676 -5.62 -36.46 -34.85
CA ASP A 676 -4.77 -37.62 -35.04
C ASP A 676 -4.65 -38.44 -33.74
N SER A 677 -4.54 -39.75 -33.83
CA SER A 677 -4.37 -40.65 -32.69
C SER A 677 -3.12 -40.34 -31.85
N SER A 678 -2.10 -39.71 -32.46
CA SER A 678 -0.86 -39.28 -31.77
C SER A 678 -1.02 -38.05 -30.85
N ILE A 679 -2.09 -37.28 -30.99
CA ILE A 679 -2.32 -36.05 -30.21
C ILE A 679 -2.31 -36.32 -28.68
N THR A 680 -1.66 -35.48 -27.91
CA THR A 680 -1.66 -35.59 -26.45
C THR A 680 -3.03 -35.20 -25.84
N LEU A 681 -3.34 -35.67 -24.63
CA LEU A 681 -4.60 -35.29 -23.95
C LEU A 681 -4.65 -33.77 -23.68
N HIS A 682 -3.52 -33.13 -23.43
CA HIS A 682 -3.42 -31.70 -23.24
C HIS A 682 -3.78 -30.92 -24.51
N GLU A 683 -3.23 -31.32 -25.64
CA GLU A 683 -3.50 -30.70 -26.92
C GLU A 683 -4.95 -30.92 -27.37
N LEU A 684 -5.48 -32.14 -27.15
CA LEU A 684 -6.87 -32.45 -27.46
C LEU A 684 -7.85 -31.64 -26.59
N ALA A 685 -7.53 -31.41 -25.32
CA ALA A 685 -8.34 -30.56 -24.43
C ALA A 685 -8.33 -29.07 -24.85
N LYS A 686 -7.16 -28.58 -25.32
CA LYS A 686 -7.03 -27.25 -25.92
C LYS A 686 -7.81 -27.13 -27.24
N LEU A 687 -7.70 -28.14 -28.09
CA LEU A 687 -8.46 -28.22 -29.33
C LEU A 687 -9.96 -28.22 -29.08
N ASN A 688 -10.42 -28.98 -28.07
CA ASN A 688 -11.82 -28.98 -27.67
C ASN A 688 -12.29 -27.56 -27.25
N ALA A 689 -11.54 -26.87 -26.38
CA ALA A 689 -11.91 -25.53 -25.97
C ALA A 689 -12.03 -24.55 -27.16
N LYS A 690 -11.12 -24.63 -28.13
CA LYS A 690 -11.19 -23.84 -29.38
C LYS A 690 -12.44 -24.20 -30.20
N LYS A 691 -12.72 -25.49 -30.35
CA LYS A 691 -13.86 -25.97 -31.16
C LYS A 691 -15.19 -25.47 -30.63
N GLN A 692 -15.32 -25.31 -29.29
CA GLN A 692 -16.53 -24.79 -28.70
C GLN A 692 -16.81 -23.31 -29.08
N ILE A 693 -15.79 -22.50 -29.39
CA ILE A 693 -16.00 -21.16 -29.97
C ILE A 693 -16.73 -21.23 -31.30
N GLU A 694 -16.35 -22.19 -32.16
CA GLU A 694 -16.97 -22.38 -33.47
C GLU A 694 -18.44 -22.80 -33.28
N ASN A 695 -18.69 -23.78 -32.42
CA ASN A 695 -20.03 -24.26 -32.14
C ASN A 695 -20.92 -23.14 -31.55
N LEU A 696 -20.41 -22.31 -30.65
CA LEU A 696 -21.14 -21.15 -30.07
C LEU A 696 -21.50 -20.13 -31.15
N LYS A 697 -20.62 -19.86 -32.10
CA LYS A 697 -20.88 -18.91 -33.19
C LYS A 697 -21.99 -19.37 -34.15
N GLU A 698 -22.40 -20.63 -34.13
CA GLU A 698 -23.55 -21.12 -34.91
C GLU A 698 -24.92 -20.72 -34.28
N TYR A 699 -24.93 -20.36 -32.98
CA TYR A 699 -26.16 -19.99 -32.29
C TYR A 699 -26.64 -18.58 -32.69
N PRO A 700 -27.86 -18.39 -33.16
CA PRO A 700 -28.38 -17.07 -33.56
C PRO A 700 -28.31 -16.02 -32.45
N VAL A 701 -28.57 -16.40 -31.20
CA VAL A 701 -28.50 -15.51 -30.05
C VAL A 701 -27.05 -15.02 -29.78
N VAL A 702 -26.06 -15.87 -30.03
CA VAL A 702 -24.64 -15.49 -29.90
C VAL A 702 -24.26 -14.54 -31.01
N GLN A 703 -24.65 -14.82 -32.26
CA GLN A 703 -24.38 -13.94 -33.41
C GLN A 703 -25.00 -12.56 -33.23
N GLU A 704 -26.25 -12.50 -32.77
CA GLU A 704 -26.94 -11.25 -32.47
C GLU A 704 -26.20 -10.43 -31.42
N ARG A 705 -25.78 -11.06 -30.34
CA ARG A 705 -25.05 -10.40 -29.24
C ARG A 705 -23.64 -9.95 -29.65
N MET A 706 -22.95 -10.71 -30.49
CA MET A 706 -21.66 -10.31 -31.05
C MET A 706 -21.76 -9.07 -31.93
N VAL A 707 -22.77 -8.99 -32.78
CA VAL A 707 -22.95 -7.88 -33.73
C VAL A 707 -23.49 -6.63 -33.07
N ASN A 708 -24.49 -6.75 -32.20
CA ASN A 708 -25.22 -5.60 -31.66
C ASN A 708 -24.71 -5.11 -30.32
N TYR A 709 -24.02 -5.96 -29.54
CA TYR A 709 -23.64 -5.66 -28.15
C TYR A 709 -22.16 -5.93 -27.84
N GLY A 710 -21.37 -6.34 -28.83
CA GLY A 710 -19.94 -6.50 -28.68
C GLY A 710 -19.52 -7.68 -27.79
N LEU A 711 -20.31 -8.76 -27.75
CA LEU A 711 -20.02 -9.98 -27.01
C LEU A 711 -18.67 -10.58 -27.44
N ASN A 712 -17.78 -10.86 -26.48
CA ASN A 712 -16.51 -11.54 -26.72
C ASN A 712 -16.57 -13.01 -26.31
N ILE A 713 -15.77 -13.86 -26.96
CA ILE A 713 -15.69 -15.30 -26.65
C ILE A 713 -14.21 -15.67 -26.51
N TYR A 714 -13.86 -16.30 -25.38
CA TYR A 714 -12.50 -16.70 -25.03
C TYR A 714 -12.42 -18.21 -24.82
N ALA A 715 -11.32 -18.84 -25.28
CA ALA A 715 -10.97 -20.20 -24.92
C ALA A 715 -9.83 -20.20 -23.92
N TRP A 716 -10.09 -20.75 -22.75
CA TRP A 716 -9.12 -20.93 -21.68
C TRP A 716 -8.76 -22.40 -21.49
N PHE A 717 -7.56 -22.65 -20.97
CA PHE A 717 -7.09 -23.96 -20.58
C PHE A 717 -6.41 -23.90 -19.23
N PHE A 718 -6.92 -24.65 -18.25
CA PHE A 718 -6.35 -24.76 -16.91
C PHE A 718 -5.43 -25.97 -16.80
N ASP A 719 -4.18 -25.72 -16.51
CA ASP A 719 -3.15 -26.72 -16.28
C ASP A 719 -3.00 -26.97 -14.77
N PHE A 720 -3.48 -28.12 -14.28
CA PHE A 720 -3.38 -28.49 -12.86
C PHE A 720 -1.93 -28.65 -12.39
N ASP A 721 -1.03 -29.15 -13.24
CA ASP A 721 0.34 -29.44 -12.88
C ASP A 721 1.13 -28.16 -12.64
N ARG A 722 0.79 -27.10 -13.39
CA ARG A 722 1.43 -25.78 -13.30
C ARG A 722 0.62 -24.74 -12.54
N ASN A 723 -0.57 -25.10 -12.12
CA ASN A 723 -1.55 -24.19 -11.50
C ASN A 723 -1.69 -22.86 -12.27
N CYS A 724 -1.83 -22.97 -13.59
CA CYS A 724 -1.79 -21.83 -14.51
C CYS A 724 -2.93 -21.89 -15.53
N ILE A 725 -3.51 -20.73 -15.84
CA ILE A 725 -4.53 -20.57 -16.89
C ILE A 725 -3.87 -19.98 -18.12
N TYR A 726 -4.17 -20.58 -19.26
CA TYR A 726 -3.73 -20.15 -20.60
C TYR A 726 -4.94 -19.72 -21.39
N GLU A 727 -4.83 -18.60 -22.11
CA GLU A 727 -5.83 -18.09 -23.03
C GLU A 727 -5.37 -18.29 -24.48
N TRP A 728 -6.25 -18.70 -25.34
CA TRP A 728 -5.98 -18.84 -26.77
C TRP A 728 -5.95 -17.48 -27.46
N ASP A 729 -4.85 -17.20 -28.15
CA ASP A 729 -4.70 -16.03 -29.01
C ASP A 729 -5.06 -16.40 -30.46
N PRO A 730 -6.16 -15.88 -31.02
CA PRO A 730 -6.56 -16.17 -32.41
C PRO A 730 -5.54 -15.75 -33.47
N LYS A 731 -4.70 -14.73 -33.19
CA LYS A 731 -3.74 -14.21 -34.17
C LYS A 731 -2.53 -15.11 -34.31
N SER A 732 -2.04 -15.70 -33.23
CA SER A 732 -0.87 -16.57 -33.22
C SER A 732 -1.21 -18.07 -33.18
N ASP A 733 -2.48 -18.41 -33.00
CA ASP A 733 -3.01 -19.77 -32.77
C ASP A 733 -2.33 -20.51 -31.61
N ILE A 734 -1.91 -19.79 -30.56
CA ILE A 734 -1.18 -20.34 -29.42
C ILE A 734 -1.92 -20.00 -28.12
N PHE A 735 -1.92 -20.93 -27.16
CA PHE A 735 -2.36 -20.67 -25.80
C PHE A 735 -1.25 -19.96 -25.01
N LYS A 736 -1.50 -18.72 -24.57
CA LYS A 736 -0.59 -17.88 -23.80
C LYS A 736 -1.00 -17.85 -22.34
N SER A 737 -0.01 -17.89 -21.42
CA SER A 737 -0.27 -17.74 -20.00
C SER A 737 -0.88 -16.38 -19.69
N LEU A 738 -1.96 -16.35 -18.88
CA LEU A 738 -2.54 -15.13 -18.34
C LEU A 738 -1.67 -14.51 -17.21
N LEU A 739 -0.75 -15.29 -16.63
CA LEU A 739 0.22 -14.79 -15.65
C LEU A 739 1.41 -14.14 -16.37
N SER A 740 1.94 -13.08 -15.79
CA SER A 740 3.15 -12.44 -16.29
C SER A 740 4.37 -13.39 -16.16
N LYS A 741 5.39 -13.24 -17.03
CA LYS A 741 6.61 -14.07 -16.96
C LYS A 741 7.32 -14.02 -15.60
N ASN A 742 7.05 -13.00 -14.78
CA ASN A 742 7.64 -12.82 -13.45
C ASN A 742 6.88 -13.56 -12.33
N ASP A 743 5.66 -14.04 -12.61
CA ASP A 743 4.78 -14.69 -11.62
C ASP A 743 4.75 -16.21 -11.77
N LEU A 744 5.43 -16.75 -12.78
CA LEU A 744 5.61 -18.19 -12.93
C LEU A 744 6.62 -18.68 -11.87
N ALA A 745 6.10 -19.24 -10.78
CA ALA A 745 6.95 -19.95 -9.82
C ALA A 745 7.73 -21.06 -10.52
N PRO A 746 9.01 -21.28 -10.18
CA PRO A 746 9.74 -22.45 -10.66
C PRO A 746 8.95 -23.70 -10.26
N THR A 747 8.74 -24.58 -11.22
CA THR A 747 8.09 -25.89 -11.05
C THR A 747 8.65 -26.59 -9.82
N LEU A 748 7.76 -27.02 -8.92
CA LEU A 748 8.03 -27.91 -7.79
C LEU A 748 8.69 -29.21 -8.28
#